data_cd9f00ae54ec27527227fe84f616c9f9
#
_entry.id   cd9f00ae54ec27527227fe84f616c9f9
#
_cell.length_a   1.000
_cell.length_b   1.000
_cell.length_c   1.000
_cell.angle_alpha   90.00
_cell.angle_beta   90.00
_cell.angle_gamma   90.00
#
_symmetry.space_group_name_H-M   'P 1'
#
loop_
_entity.id
_entity.type
_entity.pdbx_description
1 polymer ?
#
loop_
_entity_poly.entity_id
_entity_poly.type
_entity_poly.pdbx_seq_one_letter_code
_entity_poly.pdbx_strand_id
1 'polypeptide(L)'
;MQLANYPTTQLLSTCSLCGLTTLHPLTNGQGDVFCCPSCREVAALLAESPAQPAAQIANSENVGNVTLSLSGMWCSSCAWLVSEQLKRAKGVVNAETSFIQGQTNITFDSAVTNPKTLKKRIRALGYRATLPDEKPYDEEDAFFTRLLIGGVMVLHDLIVGAGIYAREIFNWATPESQPLVDFFQVMMMITSIPVLILLGLPILRAGFASLLRGQPNIHTLIMIGTFSAFGLSVRNLIVGHGGLYFDTATMLIFLISVGRWLEMQAHKSSNSAVMKLLEQIPDTAVIVTSEAEKEVSVAELKPGMRIRVRPGERFPADGLIATGEGDVDESLLTGEPKPVTQREGNAVKAGTINLDGSFEVIATAVGDSTTAGQIGRLRHEALWARSPLERTVDKLSAWMTPAALALAAIAFLVWSHIGGAERGLIVALSVLLIACPCALGLATPLTLWLSLERAAESGVILRSTAALERLAKVERVFFDKTGTLTQLPMKVQEVFVAPSISRRDDFSRHQATEVATTWEFLSLIASIENESEHPLARAIVEYARANQVELIKPESFQAIPAFGVTGLVRNTHYAIQAAIGSARLMSAEGLEMPQEIRDQAAAWKEAGRVVVYAGWEGRARGILSLDETIRVESKDVIDELQSRGLNLGVLTGDEQSAGERWQKVLGIPVQAALTPDEKMKRLADNAAMVGDGINDGPALASATVGLAMNHGADVARSASDIVLMRDDLRVIPWLFDLSREAMKRVRQNLGWAVVYNLIGVGLAMAGLLQPVFSAFAMVASSIFVTSNAMKMNKFPLLNGLAVEDEQAKPPAHEFQNA
;
A
#
# COMPACT_ATOMS: atom_id res chain seq x y z
N MET A 1 -31.83 44.31 -22.81
CA MET A 1 -31.52 45.36 -21.82
C MET A 1 -30.52 44.77 -20.85
N GLN A 2 -29.29 45.15 -21.04
CA GLN A 2 -28.10 45.23 -20.18
C GLN A 2 -27.96 44.22 -19.04
N LEU A 3 -27.20 43.16 -19.31
CA LEU A 3 -26.40 42.46 -18.31
C LEU A 3 -25.05 43.19 -18.24
N ALA A 4 -24.89 43.97 -17.19
CA ALA A 4 -23.68 44.75 -16.90
C ALA A 4 -22.55 43.84 -16.38
N ASN A 5 -21.42 44.00 -17.00
CA ASN A 5 -20.06 43.75 -16.57
C ASN A 5 -19.83 43.48 -15.08
N TYR A 6 -19.51 42.21 -14.73
CA TYR A 6 -18.67 41.93 -13.56
C TYR A 6 -17.22 41.75 -14.02
N PRO A 7 -16.26 42.39 -13.40
CA PRO A 7 -14.86 42.26 -13.76
C PRO A 7 -14.34 40.86 -13.32
N THR A 8 -14.03 40.05 -14.30
CA THR A 8 -13.37 38.72 -14.19
C THR A 8 -11.89 38.88 -13.88
N THR A 9 -11.54 39.36 -12.68
CA THR A 9 -10.18 39.20 -12.11
C THR A 9 -10.23 39.34 -10.59
N GLN A 10 -11.02 38.52 -9.89
CA GLN A 10 -10.73 38.27 -8.49
C GLN A 10 -9.65 37.20 -8.41
N LEU A 11 -8.44 37.62 -8.11
CA LEU A 11 -7.30 36.78 -7.81
C LEU A 11 -7.69 35.79 -6.71
N LEU A 12 -7.79 34.53 -7.06
CA LEU A 12 -7.92 33.43 -6.11
C LEU A 12 -6.70 33.43 -5.19
N SER A 13 -6.87 33.84 -3.96
CA SER A 13 -5.79 33.89 -2.98
C SER A 13 -5.68 32.53 -2.28
N THR A 14 -4.46 32.07 -2.09
CA THR A 14 -4.17 30.80 -1.43
C THR A 14 -3.94 31.03 0.07
N CYS A 15 -4.59 30.28 0.93
CA CYS A 15 -4.41 30.40 2.38
C CYS A 15 -2.98 30.05 2.79
N SER A 16 -2.31 30.94 3.47
CA SER A 16 -0.93 30.81 3.93
C SER A 16 -0.76 29.65 4.95
N LEU A 17 -1.85 29.19 5.58
CA LEU A 17 -1.79 28.13 6.57
C LEU A 17 -2.12 26.75 6.00
N CYS A 18 -3.21 26.61 5.24
CA CYS A 18 -3.73 25.31 4.80
C CYS A 18 -3.64 25.07 3.29
N GLY A 19 -3.15 26.04 2.51
CA GLY A 19 -2.99 25.93 1.06
C GLY A 19 -4.28 25.95 0.24
N LEU A 20 -5.45 26.21 0.87
CA LEU A 20 -6.73 26.27 0.17
C LEU A 20 -6.90 27.62 -0.53
N THR A 21 -7.36 27.60 -1.78
CA THR A 21 -7.79 28.80 -2.49
C THR A 21 -9.10 29.34 -1.92
N THR A 22 -9.18 30.63 -1.68
CA THR A 22 -10.35 31.31 -1.10
C THR A 22 -10.81 32.46 -1.98
N LEU A 23 -12.13 32.60 -2.09
CA LEU A 23 -12.79 33.76 -2.73
C LEU A 23 -12.94 34.95 -1.79
N HIS A 24 -12.89 34.71 -0.47
CA HIS A 24 -13.00 35.75 0.55
C HIS A 24 -11.80 35.66 1.50
N PRO A 25 -10.65 36.18 1.10
CA PRO A 25 -9.44 36.12 1.90
C PRO A 25 -9.57 36.96 3.16
N LEU A 26 -9.21 36.39 4.31
CA LEU A 26 -8.99 37.15 5.55
C LEU A 26 -7.49 37.39 5.66
N THR A 27 -7.10 38.63 5.86
CA THR A 27 -5.68 38.99 6.03
C THR A 27 -5.37 39.30 7.50
N ASN A 28 -4.13 39.00 7.92
CA ASN A 28 -3.58 39.55 9.16
C ASN A 28 -2.86 40.91 8.89
N GLY A 29 -2.42 41.57 9.94
CA GLY A 29 -1.67 42.83 9.83
C GLY A 29 -0.30 42.72 9.14
N GLN A 30 0.14 41.50 8.77
CA GLN A 30 1.41 41.21 8.10
C GLN A 30 1.23 40.84 6.62
N GLY A 31 0.00 40.83 6.11
CA GLY A 31 -0.30 40.56 4.70
C GLY A 31 -0.55 39.10 4.36
N ASP A 32 -0.51 38.16 5.34
CA ASP A 32 -0.82 36.76 5.10
C ASP A 32 -2.31 36.56 4.85
N VAL A 33 -2.64 35.68 3.95
CA VAL A 33 -3.99 35.37 3.50
C VAL A 33 -4.50 34.08 4.14
N PHE A 34 -5.73 34.10 4.67
CA PHE A 34 -6.36 32.94 5.31
C PHE A 34 -7.75 32.69 4.73
N CYS A 35 -8.12 31.41 4.58
CA CYS A 35 -9.42 31.02 4.04
C CYS A 35 -10.58 31.12 5.05
N CYS A 36 -10.28 31.19 6.35
CA CYS A 36 -11.27 31.27 7.42
C CYS A 36 -10.67 31.89 8.71
N PRO A 37 -11.50 32.36 9.64
CA PRO A 37 -11.04 32.92 10.92
C PRO A 37 -10.17 31.96 11.71
N SER A 38 -10.50 30.65 11.68
CA SER A 38 -9.73 29.61 12.37
C SER A 38 -8.30 29.47 11.81
N CYS A 39 -8.13 29.56 10.49
CA CYS A 39 -6.79 29.59 9.91
C CYS A 39 -5.98 30.81 10.33
N ARG A 40 -6.64 31.97 10.45
CA ARG A 40 -5.99 33.21 10.92
C ARG A 40 -5.59 33.14 12.39
N GLU A 41 -6.46 32.63 13.27
CA GLU A 41 -6.17 32.45 14.69
C GLU A 41 -5.09 31.40 14.93
N VAL A 42 -5.15 30.28 14.21
CA VAL A 42 -4.10 29.25 14.26
C VAL A 42 -2.76 29.82 13.78
N ALA A 43 -2.74 30.66 12.75
CA ALA A 43 -1.53 31.32 12.29
C ALA A 43 -1.00 32.33 13.32
N ALA A 44 -1.89 33.05 14.03
CA ALA A 44 -1.50 33.95 15.10
C ALA A 44 -0.88 33.20 16.29
N LEU A 45 -1.46 32.07 16.69
CA LEU A 45 -0.88 31.18 17.70
C LEU A 45 0.44 30.53 17.23
N LEU A 46 0.64 30.37 15.91
CA LEU A 46 1.89 29.92 15.31
C LEU A 46 2.99 30.98 15.32
N ALA A 47 2.61 32.25 15.15
CA ALA A 47 3.55 33.37 15.18
C ALA A 47 4.16 33.62 16.57
N GLU A 48 3.46 33.22 17.64
CA GLU A 48 3.97 33.30 19.02
C GLU A 48 5.00 32.23 19.36
N SER A 49 5.20 31.22 18.49
CA SER A 49 6.24 30.19 18.62
C SER A 49 6.95 30.01 17.27
N PRO A 50 8.07 30.73 17.02
CA PRO A 50 8.77 30.65 15.75
C PRO A 50 9.24 29.21 15.50
N ALA A 51 8.68 28.56 14.46
CA ALA A 51 9.21 27.30 13.94
C ALA A 51 10.59 27.60 13.31
N GLN A 52 11.62 26.93 13.76
CA GLN A 52 12.89 26.93 13.04
C GLN A 52 12.66 26.28 11.65
N PRO A 53 13.18 26.88 10.56
CA PRO A 53 12.96 26.33 9.23
C PRO A 53 13.55 24.93 9.13
N ALA A 54 12.73 23.97 8.72
CA ALA A 54 13.09 22.55 8.57
C ALA A 54 14.33 22.33 7.67
N ALA A 55 14.64 23.27 6.80
CA ALA A 55 15.81 23.24 5.92
C ALA A 55 17.17 23.35 6.65
N GLN A 56 17.23 23.87 7.89
CA GLN A 56 18.49 23.95 8.65
C GLN A 56 18.77 22.69 9.46
N ILE A 57 17.78 21.86 9.73
CA ILE A 57 17.92 20.65 10.55
C ILE A 57 18.17 19.40 9.66
N ALA A 58 17.77 19.44 8.37
CA ALA A 58 17.97 18.32 7.44
C ALA A 58 19.45 17.98 7.13
N ASN A 59 20.40 18.82 7.50
CA ASN A 59 21.83 18.60 7.31
C ASN A 59 22.59 18.21 8.59
N SER A 60 21.90 17.87 9.71
CA SER A 60 22.57 17.42 10.93
C SER A 60 22.84 15.91 10.86
N GLU A 61 24.04 15.50 11.20
CA GLU A 61 24.44 14.09 11.34
C GLU A 61 23.68 13.31 12.44
N ASN A 62 22.79 13.98 13.17
CA ASN A 62 22.09 13.47 14.37
C ASN A 62 20.57 13.28 14.18
N VAL A 63 20.11 13.04 12.95
CA VAL A 63 18.66 12.81 12.70
C VAL A 63 18.27 11.41 13.16
N GLY A 64 17.37 11.33 14.16
CA GLY A 64 16.77 10.11 14.65
C GLY A 64 15.31 9.98 14.19
N ASN A 65 14.86 8.74 14.02
CA ASN A 65 13.47 8.39 13.76
C ASN A 65 12.92 7.56 14.92
N VAL A 66 11.68 7.85 15.34
CA VAL A 66 10.99 7.04 16.34
C VAL A 66 9.51 6.90 16.00
N THR A 67 9.00 5.68 16.07
CA THR A 67 7.57 5.40 15.96
C THR A 67 7.02 5.15 17.37
N LEU A 68 6.04 5.96 17.79
CA LEU A 68 5.35 5.79 19.06
C LEU A 68 3.95 5.24 18.82
N SER A 69 3.56 4.21 19.57
CA SER A 69 2.18 3.73 19.58
C SER A 69 1.31 4.67 20.40
N LEU A 70 0.18 5.08 19.83
CA LEU A 70 -0.75 6.04 20.44
C LEU A 70 -2.07 5.35 20.78
N SER A 71 -2.58 5.62 21.98
CA SER A 71 -3.92 5.21 22.37
C SER A 71 -4.75 6.39 22.89
N GLY A 72 -6.08 6.29 22.78
CA GLY A 72 -7.00 7.37 23.14
C GLY A 72 -7.32 8.33 21.99
N MET A 73 -6.89 8.07 20.75
CA MET A 73 -7.35 8.83 19.58
C MET A 73 -8.75 8.35 19.17
N TRP A 74 -9.65 9.30 18.87
CA TRP A 74 -11.06 9.01 18.57
C TRP A 74 -11.44 9.24 17.11
N CYS A 75 -10.60 9.95 16.35
CA CYS A 75 -10.89 10.29 14.95
C CYS A 75 -9.62 10.80 14.24
N SER A 76 -9.68 10.91 12.92
CA SER A 76 -8.60 11.46 12.09
C SER A 76 -8.15 12.87 12.50
N SER A 77 -9.09 13.68 13.03
CA SER A 77 -8.76 15.02 13.56
C SER A 77 -7.87 14.96 14.81
N CYS A 78 -7.98 13.91 15.62
CA CYS A 78 -7.07 13.68 16.76
C CYS A 78 -5.65 13.42 16.27
N ALA A 79 -5.51 12.58 15.26
CA ALA A 79 -4.21 12.27 14.66
C ALA A 79 -3.58 13.51 14.01
N TRP A 80 -4.37 14.29 13.30
CA TRP A 80 -3.91 15.57 12.75
C TRP A 80 -3.41 16.53 13.83
N LEU A 81 -4.16 16.65 14.95
CA LEU A 81 -3.77 17.51 16.08
C LEU A 81 -2.43 17.06 16.68
N VAL A 82 -2.22 15.75 16.87
CA VAL A 82 -0.96 15.22 17.40
C VAL A 82 0.18 15.50 16.44
N SER A 83 0.01 15.25 15.14
CA SER A 83 1.02 15.57 14.11
C SER A 83 1.42 17.04 14.17
N GLU A 84 0.46 17.92 14.17
CA GLU A 84 0.69 19.35 14.10
C GLU A 84 1.37 19.90 15.35
N GLN A 85 1.01 19.38 16.54
CA GLN A 85 1.64 19.77 17.80
C GLN A 85 3.06 19.21 17.95
N LEU A 86 3.35 18.07 17.35
CA LEU A 86 4.69 17.50 17.33
C LEU A 86 5.60 18.26 16.37
N LYS A 87 5.12 18.63 15.18
CA LYS A 87 5.88 19.45 14.21
C LYS A 87 6.36 20.77 14.80
N ARG A 88 5.61 21.33 15.78
CA ARG A 88 5.96 22.55 16.52
C ARG A 88 6.92 22.33 17.68
N ALA A 89 7.28 21.10 18.00
CA ALA A 89 8.23 20.84 19.07
C ALA A 89 9.65 21.17 18.61
N LYS A 90 10.45 21.82 19.48
CA LYS A 90 11.86 22.09 19.19
C LYS A 90 12.59 20.77 18.89
N GLY A 91 13.34 20.74 17.79
CA GLY A 91 14.10 19.58 17.37
C GLY A 91 13.29 18.51 16.60
N VAL A 92 12.01 18.72 16.31
CA VAL A 92 11.24 17.87 15.42
C VAL A 92 11.32 18.37 13.99
N VAL A 93 11.76 17.51 13.07
CA VAL A 93 11.88 17.80 11.63
C VAL A 93 10.55 17.51 10.94
N ASN A 94 9.97 16.33 11.20
CA ASN A 94 8.67 15.93 10.70
C ASN A 94 7.96 15.06 11.75
N ALA A 95 6.64 15.07 11.72
CA ALA A 95 5.81 14.18 12.52
C ALA A 95 4.53 13.87 11.76
N GLU A 96 4.28 12.59 11.58
CA GLU A 96 3.10 12.07 10.92
C GLU A 96 2.40 11.10 11.86
N THR A 97 1.10 11.32 12.05
CA THR A 97 0.29 10.48 12.93
C THR A 97 -0.81 9.82 12.12
N SER A 98 -0.87 8.49 12.18
CA SER A 98 -1.94 7.70 11.60
C SER A 98 -2.97 7.38 12.69
N PHE A 99 -4.20 7.84 12.48
CA PHE A 99 -5.32 7.46 13.34
C PHE A 99 -5.56 5.95 13.27
N ILE A 100 -5.47 5.40 12.09
CA ILE A 100 -5.80 4.02 11.77
C ILE A 100 -4.78 3.04 12.38
N GLN A 101 -3.49 3.35 12.28
CA GLN A 101 -2.43 2.53 12.88
C GLN A 101 -2.31 2.75 14.40
N GLY A 102 -2.92 3.82 14.91
CA GLY A 102 -2.67 4.21 16.30
C GLY A 102 -1.20 4.55 16.56
N GLN A 103 -0.49 5.10 15.57
CA GLN A 103 0.95 5.36 15.66
C GLN A 103 1.31 6.76 15.17
N THR A 104 2.42 7.28 15.66
CA THR A 104 3.04 8.51 15.13
C THR A 104 4.50 8.23 14.82
N ASN A 105 4.90 8.58 13.60
CA ASN A 105 6.30 8.54 13.16
C ASN A 105 6.88 9.95 13.30
N ILE A 106 7.98 10.08 14.00
CA ILE A 106 8.59 11.37 14.34
C ILE A 106 10.04 11.35 13.93
N THR A 107 10.40 12.23 13.00
CA THR A 107 11.78 12.52 12.63
C THR A 107 12.26 13.70 13.45
N PHE A 108 13.32 13.56 14.20
CA PHE A 108 13.79 14.58 15.15
C PHE A 108 15.31 14.63 15.24
N ASP A 109 15.84 15.76 15.70
CA ASP A 109 17.25 15.93 16.03
C ASP A 109 17.51 15.39 17.44
N SER A 110 18.28 14.33 17.55
CA SER A 110 18.61 13.66 18.81
C SER A 110 19.47 14.53 19.76
N ALA A 111 20.14 15.56 19.25
CA ALA A 111 20.87 16.53 20.05
C ALA A 111 19.94 17.53 20.76
N VAL A 112 18.71 17.76 20.23
CA VAL A 112 17.77 18.77 20.72
C VAL A 112 16.63 18.17 21.52
N THR A 113 16.13 16.98 21.12
CA THR A 113 15.00 16.32 21.78
C THR A 113 15.20 14.80 21.85
N ASN A 114 14.37 14.11 22.63
CA ASN A 114 14.43 12.66 22.76
C ASN A 114 13.01 12.06 22.81
N PRO A 115 12.86 10.75 22.54
CA PRO A 115 11.56 10.07 22.49
C PRO A 115 10.73 10.22 23.79
N LYS A 116 11.39 10.26 24.96
CA LYS A 116 10.70 10.43 26.26
C LYS A 116 10.06 11.82 26.39
N THR A 117 10.71 12.86 25.89
CA THR A 117 10.18 14.23 25.88
C THR A 117 8.98 14.33 24.91
N LEU A 118 9.08 13.72 23.73
CA LEU A 118 8.01 13.65 22.75
C LEU A 118 6.79 12.91 23.29
N LYS A 119 7.02 11.77 23.96
CA LYS A 119 5.98 11.02 24.68
C LYS A 119 5.26 11.87 25.74
N LYS A 120 6.01 12.65 26.53
CA LYS A 120 5.43 13.56 27.56
C LYS A 120 4.55 14.64 26.92
N ARG A 121 4.96 15.16 25.76
CA ARG A 121 4.20 16.17 25.01
C ARG A 121 2.88 15.61 24.46
N ILE A 122 2.90 14.41 23.93
CA ILE A 122 1.69 13.69 23.50
C ILE A 122 0.73 13.48 24.68
N ARG A 123 1.26 13.08 25.85
CA ARG A 123 0.46 12.92 27.07
C ARG A 123 -0.19 14.23 27.53
N ALA A 124 0.47 15.37 27.35
CA ALA A 124 -0.09 16.68 27.68
C ALA A 124 -1.29 17.04 26.77
N LEU A 125 -1.41 16.44 25.59
CA LEU A 125 -2.58 16.57 24.71
C LEU A 125 -3.75 15.68 25.12
N GLY A 126 -3.58 14.83 26.15
CA GLY A 126 -4.60 13.90 26.64
C GLY A 126 -4.54 12.51 26.02
N TYR A 127 -3.56 12.23 25.13
CA TYR A 127 -3.35 10.92 24.52
C TYR A 127 -2.27 10.13 25.28
N ARG A 128 -2.36 8.81 25.23
CA ARG A 128 -1.30 7.95 25.74
C ARG A 128 -0.34 7.61 24.59
N ALA A 129 0.96 7.64 24.88
CA ALA A 129 1.99 7.21 23.96
C ALA A 129 2.86 6.14 24.63
N THR A 130 3.22 5.09 23.89
CA THR A 130 4.09 3.99 24.29
C THR A 130 5.32 3.99 23.40
N LEU A 131 6.48 3.78 23.99
CA LEU A 131 7.75 3.60 23.27
C LEU A 131 7.83 2.18 22.68
N PRO A 132 8.64 1.95 21.64
CA PRO A 132 8.80 0.62 21.03
C PRO A 132 9.18 -0.47 22.03
N ASP A 133 9.97 -0.12 23.05
CA ASP A 133 10.49 -1.03 24.09
C ASP A 133 9.47 -1.28 25.21
N GLU A 134 8.33 -0.57 25.23
CA GLU A 134 7.29 -0.72 26.25
C GLU A 134 6.18 -1.62 25.73
N LYS A 135 5.64 -2.52 26.56
CA LYS A 135 4.46 -3.31 26.18
C LYS A 135 3.31 -2.39 25.78
N PRO A 136 2.69 -2.60 24.60
CA PRO A 136 1.50 -1.86 24.21
C PRO A 136 0.43 -1.97 25.30
N TYR A 137 -0.23 -0.86 25.62
CA TYR A 137 -1.37 -0.87 26.50
C TYR A 137 -2.56 -1.44 25.73
N ASP A 138 -3.09 -2.56 26.19
CA ASP A 138 -4.31 -3.13 25.62
C ASP A 138 -5.51 -2.30 26.05
N GLU A 139 -5.83 -1.30 25.25
CA GLU A 139 -6.93 -0.37 25.47
C GLU A 139 -8.28 -1.07 25.25
N GLU A 140 -8.28 -2.11 24.46
CA GLU A 140 -9.47 -2.79 23.99
C GLU A 140 -10.14 -3.60 25.11
N ASP A 141 -9.39 -4.44 25.80
CA ASP A 141 -9.93 -5.24 26.91
C ASP A 141 -10.43 -4.36 28.05
N ALA A 142 -9.69 -3.28 28.34
CA ALA A 142 -10.13 -2.31 29.34
C ALA A 142 -11.38 -1.53 28.88
N PHE A 143 -11.49 -1.23 27.59
CA PHE A 143 -12.66 -0.55 27.03
C PHE A 143 -13.88 -1.49 27.00
N PHE A 144 -13.70 -2.73 26.57
CA PHE A 144 -14.76 -3.74 26.55
C PHE A 144 -15.32 -4.00 27.94
N THR A 145 -14.45 -4.13 28.95
CA THR A 145 -14.89 -4.29 30.36
C THR A 145 -15.74 -3.10 30.82
N ARG A 146 -15.35 -1.86 30.50
CA ARG A 146 -16.15 -0.68 30.81
C ARG A 146 -17.48 -0.67 30.07
N LEU A 147 -17.47 -1.12 28.81
CA LEU A 147 -18.67 -1.21 27.98
C LEU A 147 -19.67 -2.21 28.54
N LEU A 148 -19.20 -3.37 29.02
CA LEU A 148 -20.04 -4.37 29.68
C LEU A 148 -20.67 -3.81 30.97
N ILE A 149 -19.86 -3.22 31.85
CA ILE A 149 -20.35 -2.64 33.12
C ILE A 149 -21.37 -1.52 32.84
N GLY A 150 -21.00 -0.59 31.91
CA GLY A 150 -21.91 0.50 31.54
C GLY A 150 -23.17 -0.01 30.85
N GLY A 151 -23.09 -1.06 30.04
CA GLY A 151 -24.23 -1.68 29.38
C GLY A 151 -25.28 -2.27 30.36
N VAL A 152 -24.81 -2.92 31.43
CA VAL A 152 -25.72 -3.40 32.49
C VAL A 152 -26.44 -2.24 33.17
N MET A 153 -25.74 -1.14 33.44
CA MET A 153 -26.34 0.05 34.05
C MET A 153 -27.34 0.74 33.12
N VAL A 154 -27.01 0.85 31.83
CA VAL A 154 -27.92 1.41 30.84
C VAL A 154 -29.15 0.54 30.63
N LEU A 155 -29.00 -0.79 30.65
CA LEU A 155 -30.14 -1.72 30.61
C LEU A 155 -31.05 -1.56 31.82
N HIS A 156 -30.48 -1.37 33.00
CA HIS A 156 -31.25 -1.04 34.20
C HIS A 156 -32.05 0.27 34.01
N ASP A 157 -31.39 1.36 33.57
CA ASP A 157 -32.05 2.66 33.35
C ASP A 157 -33.16 2.55 32.27
N LEU A 158 -32.98 1.74 31.25
CA LEU A 158 -33.96 1.49 30.19
C LEU A 158 -35.18 0.73 30.73
N ILE A 159 -34.97 -0.31 31.56
CA ILE A 159 -36.05 -1.12 32.13
C ILE A 159 -36.90 -0.25 33.11
N VAL A 160 -36.22 0.50 33.96
CA VAL A 160 -36.88 1.40 34.91
C VAL A 160 -37.64 2.53 34.19
N GLY A 161 -36.99 3.16 33.21
CA GLY A 161 -37.58 4.18 32.33
C GLY A 161 -38.81 3.67 31.60
N ALA A 162 -38.72 2.47 30.98
CA ALA A 162 -39.86 1.84 30.30
C ALA A 162 -41.05 1.61 31.25
N GLY A 163 -40.78 1.21 32.50
CA GLY A 163 -41.82 1.08 33.52
C GLY A 163 -42.52 2.40 33.85
N ILE A 164 -41.76 3.49 33.97
CA ILE A 164 -42.31 4.83 34.25
C ILE A 164 -43.13 5.32 33.03
N TYR A 165 -42.63 5.16 31.80
CA TYR A 165 -43.37 5.55 30.58
C TYR A 165 -44.63 4.71 30.36
N ALA A 166 -44.59 3.39 30.61
CA ALA A 166 -45.75 2.53 30.50
C ALA A 166 -46.85 2.97 31.45
N ARG A 167 -46.51 3.36 32.67
CA ARG A 167 -47.48 3.89 33.64
C ARG A 167 -48.18 5.16 33.13
N GLU A 168 -47.44 6.05 32.50
CA GLU A 168 -48.00 7.27 31.91
C GLU A 168 -48.89 6.97 30.69
N ILE A 169 -48.44 6.12 29.78
CA ILE A 169 -49.13 5.75 28.54
C ILE A 169 -50.45 5.01 28.87
N PHE A 170 -50.43 4.08 29.80
CA PHE A 170 -51.59 3.25 30.18
C PHE A 170 -52.46 3.86 31.27
N ASN A 171 -52.15 5.10 31.68
CA ASN A 171 -52.91 5.80 32.75
C ASN A 171 -53.00 5.03 34.09
N TRP A 172 -51.98 4.27 34.46
CA TRP A 172 -51.89 3.51 35.74
C TRP A 172 -51.37 4.37 36.89
N ALA A 173 -51.41 5.69 36.75
CA ALA A 173 -50.94 6.62 37.77
C ALA A 173 -51.95 6.69 38.94
N THR A 174 -51.56 6.08 40.06
CA THR A 174 -52.30 6.21 41.36
C THR A 174 -51.43 7.04 42.30
N PRO A 175 -52.08 7.81 43.23
CA PRO A 175 -51.34 8.59 44.22
C PRO A 175 -50.45 7.70 45.12
N GLU A 176 -50.88 6.49 45.38
CA GLU A 176 -50.16 5.51 46.22
C GLU A 176 -48.85 5.00 45.57
N SER A 177 -48.78 5.01 44.24
CA SER A 177 -47.58 4.59 43.50
C SER A 177 -46.53 5.71 43.29
N GLN A 178 -46.85 6.97 43.60
CA GLN A 178 -45.94 8.10 43.38
C GLN A 178 -44.63 8.02 44.16
N PRO A 179 -44.59 7.65 45.47
CA PRO A 179 -43.32 7.54 46.19
C PRO A 179 -42.37 6.48 45.60
N LEU A 180 -42.92 5.42 45.01
CA LEU A 180 -42.13 4.39 44.32
C LEU A 180 -41.54 4.92 43.03
N VAL A 181 -42.30 5.70 42.29
CA VAL A 181 -41.80 6.37 41.04
C VAL A 181 -40.69 7.36 41.35
N ASP A 182 -40.87 8.18 42.37
CA ASP A 182 -39.87 9.16 42.80
C ASP A 182 -38.57 8.46 43.23
N PHE A 183 -38.67 7.32 43.93
CA PHE A 183 -37.54 6.49 44.28
C PHE A 183 -36.80 5.96 43.02
N PHE A 184 -37.52 5.42 42.02
CA PHE A 184 -36.95 4.93 40.79
C PHE A 184 -36.32 6.05 39.95
N GLN A 185 -36.89 7.25 39.92
CA GLN A 185 -36.34 8.42 39.24
C GLN A 185 -35.00 8.86 39.84
N VAL A 186 -34.89 8.88 41.17
CA VAL A 186 -33.62 9.17 41.88
C VAL A 186 -32.62 8.05 41.63
N MET A 187 -33.04 6.80 41.58
CA MET A 187 -32.18 5.67 41.30
C MET A 187 -31.61 5.72 39.86
N MET A 188 -32.43 6.11 38.85
CA MET A 188 -31.94 6.36 37.49
C MET A 188 -30.88 7.50 37.43
N MET A 189 -31.07 8.56 38.22
CA MET A 189 -30.06 9.61 38.32
C MET A 189 -28.74 9.07 38.90
N ILE A 190 -28.80 8.26 39.95
CA ILE A 190 -27.63 7.68 40.61
C ILE A 190 -26.89 6.71 39.69
N THR A 191 -27.61 5.86 38.94
CA THR A 191 -27.02 4.88 38.01
C THR A 191 -26.48 5.50 36.74
N SER A 192 -27.03 6.63 36.29
CA SER A 192 -26.52 7.33 35.09
C SER A 192 -25.17 8.02 35.32
N ILE A 193 -24.84 8.47 36.55
CA ILE A 193 -23.55 9.12 36.84
C ILE A 193 -22.34 8.17 36.57
N PRO A 194 -22.29 6.92 37.07
CA PRO A 194 -21.22 5.99 36.72
C PRO A 194 -21.09 5.73 35.21
N VAL A 195 -22.20 5.64 34.47
CA VAL A 195 -22.15 5.47 33.01
C VAL A 195 -21.45 6.66 32.34
N LEU A 196 -21.84 7.88 32.71
CA LEU A 196 -21.21 9.11 32.20
C LEU A 196 -19.73 9.21 32.59
N ILE A 197 -19.31 8.67 33.73
CA ILE A 197 -17.89 8.64 34.12
C ILE A 197 -17.14 7.52 33.39
N LEU A 198 -17.64 6.28 33.38
CA LEU A 198 -16.93 5.12 32.83
C LEU A 198 -16.80 5.18 31.34
N LEU A 199 -17.89 5.53 30.64
CA LEU A 199 -17.95 5.56 29.17
C LEU A 199 -17.84 6.99 28.61
N GLY A 200 -18.45 7.97 29.28
CA GLY A 200 -18.58 9.32 28.78
C GLY A 200 -17.35 10.19 29.00
N LEU A 201 -16.58 9.99 30.09
CA LEU A 201 -15.53 10.92 30.48
C LEU A 201 -14.50 11.23 29.38
N PRO A 202 -13.99 10.26 28.55
CA PRO A 202 -13.11 10.55 27.45
C PRO A 202 -13.76 11.44 26.38
N ILE A 203 -15.02 11.16 26.03
CA ILE A 203 -15.80 11.89 25.03
C ILE A 203 -16.08 13.31 25.52
N LEU A 204 -16.53 13.46 26.77
CA LEU A 204 -16.88 14.73 27.38
C LEU A 204 -15.64 15.63 27.52
N ARG A 205 -14.49 15.08 27.91
CA ARG A 205 -13.22 15.83 27.95
C ARG A 205 -12.77 16.30 26.58
N ALA A 206 -12.85 15.44 25.56
CA ALA A 206 -12.51 15.80 24.19
C ALA A 206 -13.45 16.88 23.63
N GLY A 207 -14.76 16.75 23.91
CA GLY A 207 -15.76 17.73 23.53
C GLY A 207 -15.55 19.10 24.16
N PHE A 208 -15.29 19.14 25.47
CA PHE A 208 -15.00 20.36 26.20
C PHE A 208 -13.72 21.03 25.72
N ALA A 209 -12.65 20.25 25.53
CA ALA A 209 -11.37 20.76 25.04
C ALA A 209 -11.49 21.35 23.62
N SER A 210 -12.29 20.74 22.73
CA SER A 210 -12.51 21.27 21.38
C SER A 210 -13.38 22.53 21.38
N LEU A 211 -14.36 22.60 22.26
CA LEU A 211 -15.20 23.81 22.42
C LEU A 211 -14.37 25.00 22.91
N LEU A 212 -13.52 24.80 23.94
CA LEU A 212 -12.63 25.85 24.44
C LEU A 212 -11.64 26.37 23.40
N ARG A 213 -11.31 25.56 22.38
CA ARG A 213 -10.43 25.94 21.29
C ARG A 213 -11.14 26.58 20.10
N GLY A 214 -12.47 26.80 20.19
CA GLY A 214 -13.26 27.36 19.10
C GLY A 214 -13.40 26.42 17.89
N GLN A 215 -13.12 25.12 18.05
CA GLN A 215 -13.19 24.11 17.00
C GLN A 215 -14.16 22.99 17.39
N PRO A 216 -15.48 23.27 17.37
CA PRO A 216 -16.46 22.27 17.74
C PRO A 216 -16.37 21.06 16.80
N ASN A 217 -16.30 19.88 17.39
CA ASN A 217 -16.25 18.60 16.69
C ASN A 217 -17.41 17.71 17.16
N ILE A 218 -17.44 16.46 16.68
CA ILE A 218 -18.46 15.48 17.02
C ILE A 218 -18.58 15.25 18.54
N HIS A 219 -17.46 15.29 19.27
CA HIS A 219 -17.46 15.14 20.74
C HIS A 219 -18.12 16.32 21.41
N THR A 220 -18.04 17.51 20.83
CA THR A 220 -18.75 18.71 21.30
C THR A 220 -20.27 18.51 21.16
N LEU A 221 -20.73 17.96 20.05
CA LEU A 221 -22.16 17.66 19.83
C LEU A 221 -22.68 16.66 20.85
N ILE A 222 -21.96 15.56 21.05
CA ILE A 222 -22.31 14.51 22.01
C ILE A 222 -22.32 15.07 23.44
N MET A 223 -21.32 15.86 23.79
CA MET A 223 -21.22 16.50 25.11
C MET A 223 -22.42 17.43 25.38
N ILE A 224 -22.74 18.32 24.43
CA ILE A 224 -23.89 19.21 24.54
C ILE A 224 -25.17 18.39 24.70
N GLY A 225 -25.37 17.35 23.86
CA GLY A 225 -26.52 16.46 23.92
C GLY A 225 -26.68 15.80 25.27
N THR A 226 -25.62 15.16 25.75
CA THR A 226 -25.62 14.44 27.04
C THR A 226 -25.87 15.37 28.22
N PHE A 227 -25.17 16.50 28.32
CA PHE A 227 -25.35 17.43 29.40
C PHE A 227 -26.72 18.12 29.40
N SER A 228 -27.27 18.39 28.22
CA SER A 228 -28.61 18.96 28.09
C SER A 228 -29.67 17.99 28.55
N ALA A 229 -29.62 16.72 28.13
CA ALA A 229 -30.56 15.69 28.54
C ALA A 229 -30.46 15.41 30.05
N PHE A 230 -29.25 15.24 30.57
CA PHE A 230 -29.00 15.02 32.00
C PHE A 230 -29.42 16.23 32.83
N GLY A 231 -29.02 17.44 32.44
CA GLY A 231 -29.35 18.67 33.19
C GLY A 231 -30.85 18.98 33.19
N LEU A 232 -31.54 18.74 32.06
CA LEU A 232 -33.01 18.89 32.02
C LEU A 232 -33.69 17.90 32.96
N SER A 233 -33.20 16.64 32.97
CA SER A 233 -33.74 15.61 33.88
C SER A 233 -33.54 15.95 35.35
N VAL A 234 -32.35 16.46 35.72
CA VAL A 234 -32.10 16.92 37.10
C VAL A 234 -33.01 18.09 37.48
N ARG A 235 -33.16 19.09 36.57
CA ARG A 235 -34.10 20.20 36.78
C ARG A 235 -35.53 19.71 37.00
N ASN A 236 -36.02 18.83 36.13
CA ASN A 236 -37.40 18.33 36.19
C ASN A 236 -37.63 17.47 37.44
N LEU A 237 -36.62 16.71 37.88
CA LEU A 237 -36.67 15.96 39.15
C LEU A 237 -36.78 16.91 40.35
N ILE A 238 -36.04 18.04 40.37
CA ILE A 238 -36.10 19.03 41.47
C ILE A 238 -37.45 19.77 41.49
N VAL A 239 -37.97 20.12 40.31
CA VAL A 239 -39.21 20.88 40.17
C VAL A 239 -40.46 19.97 40.37
N GLY A 240 -40.29 18.68 40.25
CA GLY A 240 -41.35 17.68 40.46
C GLY A 240 -42.32 17.53 39.29
N HIS A 241 -42.00 18.11 38.11
CA HIS A 241 -42.79 17.94 36.90
C HIS A 241 -41.91 18.06 35.62
N GLY A 242 -42.33 17.41 34.55
CA GLY A 242 -41.63 17.32 33.27
C GLY A 242 -41.05 15.93 33.01
N GLY A 243 -40.66 15.67 31.76
CA GLY A 243 -40.08 14.40 31.34
C GLY A 243 -38.67 14.19 31.89
N LEU A 244 -38.31 12.94 32.20
CA LEU A 244 -36.94 12.58 32.54
C LEU A 244 -36.25 11.90 31.37
N TYR A 245 -34.99 12.24 31.12
CA TYR A 245 -34.17 11.82 29.98
C TYR A 245 -32.81 11.27 30.42
N PHE A 246 -32.73 10.68 31.65
CA PHE A 246 -31.50 10.02 32.14
C PHE A 246 -31.13 8.83 31.27
N ASP A 247 -32.13 8.02 30.89
CA ASP A 247 -32.03 6.91 29.94
C ASP A 247 -31.48 7.36 28.59
N THR A 248 -31.99 8.50 28.09
CA THR A 248 -31.51 9.08 26.82
C THR A 248 -30.07 9.51 26.92
N ALA A 249 -29.62 10.14 28.00
CA ALA A 249 -28.25 10.56 28.21
C ALA A 249 -27.27 9.39 28.31
N THR A 250 -27.64 8.34 29.05
CA THR A 250 -26.82 7.13 29.23
C THR A 250 -26.80 6.27 27.96
N MET A 251 -27.96 6.08 27.31
CA MET A 251 -28.10 5.34 26.06
C MET A 251 -27.28 5.97 24.92
N LEU A 252 -27.28 7.30 24.85
CA LEU A 252 -26.48 8.03 23.88
C LEU A 252 -25.00 7.70 24.01
N ILE A 253 -24.44 7.84 25.21
CA ILE A 253 -23.02 7.54 25.47
C ILE A 253 -22.72 6.06 25.22
N PHE A 254 -23.63 5.16 25.63
CA PHE A 254 -23.48 3.73 25.44
C PHE A 254 -23.47 3.34 23.96
N LEU A 255 -24.44 3.79 23.17
CA LEU A 255 -24.53 3.47 21.73
C LEU A 255 -23.30 3.99 20.97
N ILE A 256 -22.83 5.19 21.29
CA ILE A 256 -21.60 5.73 20.68
C ILE A 256 -20.39 4.87 21.08
N SER A 257 -20.32 4.43 22.33
CA SER A 257 -19.25 3.56 22.82
C SER A 257 -19.28 2.18 22.14
N VAL A 258 -20.48 1.61 21.92
CA VAL A 258 -20.65 0.37 21.12
C VAL A 258 -20.17 0.58 19.70
N GLY A 259 -20.60 1.66 19.06
CA GLY A 259 -20.14 2.01 17.71
C GLY A 259 -18.60 2.09 17.62
N ARG A 260 -18.00 2.72 18.62
CA ARG A 260 -16.53 2.83 18.72
C ARG A 260 -15.84 1.48 18.92
N TRP A 261 -16.40 0.62 19.78
CA TRP A 261 -15.87 -0.72 19.99
C TRP A 261 -15.91 -1.56 18.71
N LEU A 262 -17.01 -1.51 17.95
CA LEU A 262 -17.14 -2.18 16.65
C LEU A 262 -16.10 -1.65 15.64
N GLU A 263 -15.85 -0.36 15.65
CA GLU A 263 -14.81 0.26 14.83
C GLU A 263 -13.41 -0.26 15.22
N MET A 264 -13.09 -0.33 16.51
CA MET A 264 -11.82 -0.88 16.99
C MET A 264 -11.64 -2.34 16.57
N GLN A 265 -12.69 -3.17 16.65
CA GLN A 265 -12.64 -4.57 16.20
C GLN A 265 -12.38 -4.69 14.70
N ALA A 266 -13.02 -3.86 13.90
CA ALA A 266 -12.79 -3.84 12.44
C ALA A 266 -11.34 -3.49 12.11
N HIS A 267 -10.74 -2.55 12.84
CA HIS A 267 -9.33 -2.17 12.68
C HIS A 267 -8.35 -3.28 13.11
N LYS A 268 -8.63 -3.99 14.20
CA LYS A 268 -7.78 -5.08 14.69
C LYS A 268 -7.73 -6.25 13.71
N SER A 269 -8.87 -6.60 13.13
CA SER A 269 -8.98 -7.63 12.08
C SER A 269 -8.09 -7.33 10.88
N SER A 270 -7.98 -6.06 10.47
CA SER A 270 -7.16 -5.61 9.34
C SER A 270 -5.66 -5.61 9.62
N ASN A 271 -5.23 -5.37 10.86
CA ASN A 271 -3.82 -5.16 11.18
C ASN A 271 -3.05 -6.48 11.39
N SER A 272 -3.76 -7.60 11.63
CA SER A 272 -3.14 -8.84 12.10
C SER A 272 -2.36 -9.62 11.03
N ALA A 273 -2.81 -9.62 9.78
CA ALA A 273 -2.17 -10.39 8.70
C ALA A 273 -0.80 -9.84 8.28
N VAL A 274 -0.60 -8.55 8.47
CA VAL A 274 0.57 -7.81 8.00
C VAL A 274 1.66 -7.69 9.03
N MET A 275 1.30 -7.47 10.28
CA MET A 275 2.29 -7.54 11.37
C MET A 275 2.91 -8.93 11.40
N LYS A 276 2.15 -9.98 11.10
CA LYS A 276 2.67 -11.35 10.96
C LYS A 276 3.78 -11.51 9.93
N LEU A 277 3.81 -10.70 8.87
CA LEU A 277 4.87 -10.76 7.84
C LEU A 277 6.22 -10.24 8.35
N LEU A 278 6.22 -9.16 9.13
CA LEU A 278 7.42 -8.57 9.70
C LEU A 278 7.87 -9.29 10.99
N GLU A 279 6.93 -9.80 11.78
CA GLU A 279 7.20 -10.61 12.98
C GLU A 279 7.83 -11.97 12.65
N GLN A 280 7.89 -12.35 11.38
CA GLN A 280 8.42 -13.65 10.93
C GLN A 280 9.91 -13.60 10.55
N ILE A 281 10.55 -12.42 10.52
CA ILE A 281 12.02 -12.35 10.43
C ILE A 281 12.58 -12.71 11.80
N PRO A 282 13.51 -13.65 11.90
CA PRO A 282 14.10 -14.03 13.20
C PRO A 282 14.88 -12.87 13.80
N ASP A 283 14.86 -12.75 15.13
CA ASP A 283 15.61 -11.73 15.86
C ASP A 283 17.12 -12.05 15.94
N THR A 284 17.49 -13.33 15.78
CA THR A 284 18.85 -13.82 15.85
C THR A 284 19.23 -14.60 14.60
N ALA A 285 20.52 -14.66 14.33
CA ALA A 285 21.11 -15.41 13.22
C ALA A 285 22.40 -16.10 13.67
N VAL A 286 22.72 -17.25 13.09
CA VAL A 286 23.98 -17.97 13.36
C VAL A 286 24.98 -17.60 12.27
N ILE A 287 26.01 -16.85 12.63
CA ILE A 287 27.14 -16.54 11.74
C ILE A 287 28.21 -17.66 11.83
N VAL A 288 28.76 -18.00 10.65
CA VAL A 288 29.84 -19.00 10.53
C VAL A 288 31.16 -18.25 10.34
N THR A 289 32.04 -18.41 11.31
CA THR A 289 33.41 -17.86 11.25
C THR A 289 34.42 -19.01 11.12
N SER A 290 35.65 -18.71 10.78
CA SER A 290 36.73 -19.72 10.66
C SER A 290 36.99 -20.50 11.96
N GLU A 291 36.52 -20.01 13.12
CA GLU A 291 36.83 -20.61 14.43
C GLU A 291 35.62 -21.28 15.08
N ALA A 292 34.40 -20.74 14.89
CA ALA A 292 33.17 -21.27 15.49
C ALA A 292 31.87 -20.67 14.86
N GLU A 293 30.74 -21.34 15.12
CA GLU A 293 29.40 -20.76 14.93
C GLU A 293 29.08 -19.86 16.13
N LYS A 294 28.54 -18.66 15.83
CA LYS A 294 28.14 -17.68 16.84
C LYS A 294 26.75 -17.15 16.54
N GLU A 295 25.87 -17.21 17.54
CA GLU A 295 24.58 -16.54 17.47
C GLU A 295 24.73 -15.04 17.73
N VAL A 296 24.15 -14.22 16.84
CA VAL A 296 24.17 -12.75 16.91
C VAL A 296 22.79 -12.20 16.63
N SER A 297 22.53 -10.97 17.06
CA SER A 297 21.31 -10.27 16.65
C SER A 297 21.34 -10.00 15.15
N VAL A 298 20.17 -10.13 14.47
CA VAL A 298 20.06 -9.78 13.04
C VAL A 298 20.44 -8.32 12.76
N ALA A 299 20.27 -7.43 13.73
CA ALA A 299 20.71 -6.04 13.65
C ALA A 299 22.24 -5.87 13.55
N GLU A 300 23.03 -6.88 13.95
CA GLU A 300 24.49 -6.89 13.87
C GLU A 300 25.02 -7.46 12.55
N LEU A 301 24.15 -8.08 11.75
CA LEU A 301 24.52 -8.64 10.44
C LEU A 301 25.00 -7.54 9.49
N LYS A 302 25.96 -7.90 8.65
CA LYS A 302 26.48 -7.04 7.58
C LYS A 302 26.55 -7.83 6.27
N PRO A 303 26.38 -7.17 5.12
CA PRO A 303 26.64 -7.80 3.83
C PRO A 303 28.05 -8.44 3.78
N GLY A 304 28.15 -9.62 3.19
CA GLY A 304 29.36 -10.44 3.13
C GLY A 304 29.54 -11.44 4.27
N MET A 305 28.76 -11.38 5.34
CA MET A 305 28.82 -12.38 6.42
C MET A 305 28.22 -13.71 5.97
N ARG A 306 28.82 -14.83 6.41
CA ARG A 306 28.26 -16.17 6.21
C ARG A 306 27.30 -16.53 7.33
N ILE A 307 26.12 -16.98 6.97
CA ILE A 307 25.03 -17.33 7.88
C ILE A 307 24.66 -18.78 7.65
N ARG A 308 24.46 -19.54 8.73
CA ARG A 308 23.91 -20.89 8.67
C ARG A 308 22.40 -20.85 8.90
N VAL A 309 21.65 -21.56 8.04
CA VAL A 309 20.20 -21.72 8.18
C VAL A 309 19.87 -23.19 8.14
N ARG A 310 19.31 -23.70 9.23
CA ARG A 310 18.98 -25.12 9.42
C ARG A 310 17.55 -25.42 8.96
N PRO A 311 17.20 -26.70 8.73
CA PRO A 311 15.84 -27.10 8.43
C PRO A 311 14.85 -26.58 9.47
N GLY A 312 13.73 -25.99 8.99
CA GLY A 312 12.71 -25.36 9.81
C GLY A 312 13.00 -23.91 10.21
N GLU A 313 14.21 -23.40 9.99
CA GLU A 313 14.57 -22.02 10.30
C GLU A 313 14.20 -21.09 9.13
N ARG A 314 14.05 -19.81 9.45
CA ARG A 314 13.84 -18.76 8.45
C ARG A 314 15.15 -18.08 8.10
N PHE A 315 15.27 -17.66 6.85
CA PHE A 315 16.42 -16.87 6.39
C PHE A 315 16.38 -15.48 7.04
N PRO A 316 17.44 -15.08 7.78
CA PRO A 316 17.47 -13.79 8.49
C PRO A 316 17.88 -12.61 7.61
N ALA A 317 18.42 -12.87 6.43
CA ALA A 317 18.89 -11.87 5.47
C ALA A 317 18.69 -12.35 4.04
N ASP A 318 18.70 -11.44 3.05
CA ASP A 318 18.84 -11.82 1.66
C ASP A 318 20.28 -12.24 1.39
N GLY A 319 20.49 -13.26 0.59
CA GLY A 319 21.85 -13.75 0.32
C GLY A 319 21.92 -14.75 -0.82
N LEU A 320 23.15 -15.16 -1.14
CA LEU A 320 23.47 -16.21 -2.09
C LEU A 320 23.88 -17.48 -1.32
N ILE A 321 23.34 -18.61 -1.73
CA ILE A 321 23.70 -19.92 -1.16
C ILE A 321 25.16 -20.22 -1.53
N ALA A 322 26.01 -20.31 -0.53
CA ALA A 322 27.42 -20.69 -0.69
C ALA A 322 27.59 -22.21 -0.69
N THR A 323 26.77 -22.93 0.12
CA THR A 323 26.75 -24.40 0.17
C THR A 323 25.36 -24.86 0.60
N GLY A 324 24.93 -26.02 0.10
CA GLY A 324 23.67 -26.66 0.47
C GLY A 324 22.68 -26.76 -0.67
N GLU A 325 21.73 -27.66 -0.53
CA GLU A 325 20.60 -27.85 -1.42
C GLU A 325 19.37 -28.23 -0.58
N GLY A 326 18.18 -27.77 -0.96
CA GLY A 326 16.93 -28.10 -0.28
C GLY A 326 15.77 -27.26 -0.76
N ASP A 327 14.59 -27.57 -0.26
CA ASP A 327 13.36 -26.87 -0.59
C ASP A 327 13.13 -25.68 0.35
N VAL A 328 12.76 -24.55 -0.24
CA VAL A 328 12.48 -23.30 0.46
C VAL A 328 11.05 -22.86 0.18
N ASP A 329 10.30 -22.58 1.24
CA ASP A 329 8.97 -21.99 1.14
C ASP A 329 9.08 -20.46 1.05
N GLU A 330 8.79 -19.95 -0.13
CA GLU A 330 8.77 -18.52 -0.44
C GLU A 330 7.36 -17.93 -0.43
N SER A 331 6.34 -18.71 -0.01
CA SER A 331 4.93 -18.32 -0.05
C SER A 331 4.62 -17.01 0.66
N LEU A 332 5.40 -16.70 1.68
CA LEU A 332 5.30 -15.45 2.43
C LEU A 332 5.52 -14.20 1.57
N LEU A 333 6.44 -14.27 0.63
CA LEU A 333 6.83 -13.14 -0.23
C LEU A 333 6.11 -13.18 -1.58
N THR A 334 5.99 -14.39 -2.16
CA THR A 334 5.41 -14.59 -3.49
C THR A 334 3.91 -14.90 -3.45
N GLY A 335 3.41 -15.40 -2.32
CA GLY A 335 2.05 -15.92 -2.18
C GLY A 335 1.85 -17.27 -2.87
N GLU A 336 2.90 -17.90 -3.41
CA GLU A 336 2.84 -19.20 -4.05
C GLU A 336 3.07 -20.32 -3.03
N PRO A 337 2.15 -21.29 -2.89
CA PRO A 337 2.25 -22.33 -1.87
C PRO A 337 3.24 -23.47 -2.20
N LYS A 338 3.78 -23.50 -3.43
CA LYS A 338 4.69 -24.54 -3.87
C LYS A 338 6.13 -24.20 -3.47
N PRO A 339 6.82 -25.07 -2.69
CA PRO A 339 8.22 -24.86 -2.37
C PRO A 339 9.11 -24.84 -3.61
N VAL A 340 10.20 -24.10 -3.54
CA VAL A 340 11.18 -23.95 -4.62
C VAL A 340 12.49 -24.62 -4.18
N THR A 341 12.98 -25.54 -4.99
CA THR A 341 14.29 -26.18 -4.72
C THR A 341 15.41 -25.18 -4.98
N GLN A 342 16.18 -24.88 -3.94
CA GLN A 342 17.30 -23.95 -3.98
C GLN A 342 18.63 -24.71 -3.87
N ARG A 343 19.64 -24.23 -4.60
CA ARG A 343 20.98 -24.84 -4.72
C ARG A 343 22.08 -23.80 -4.58
N GLU A 344 23.32 -24.25 -4.48
CA GLU A 344 24.49 -23.39 -4.49
C GLU A 344 24.48 -22.40 -5.65
N GLY A 345 24.74 -21.14 -5.36
CA GLY A 345 24.68 -20.00 -6.29
C GLY A 345 23.29 -19.38 -6.46
N ASN A 346 22.22 -19.98 -5.94
CA ASN A 346 20.89 -19.40 -5.99
C ASN A 346 20.70 -18.35 -4.90
N ALA A 347 19.85 -17.34 -5.19
CA ALA A 347 19.51 -16.29 -4.23
C ALA A 347 18.36 -16.73 -3.31
N VAL A 348 18.48 -16.45 -2.02
CA VAL A 348 17.44 -16.62 -1.00
C VAL A 348 17.07 -15.29 -0.38
N LYS A 349 15.84 -15.18 0.11
CA LYS A 349 15.27 -13.93 0.63
C LYS A 349 14.95 -14.04 2.12
N ALA A 350 15.15 -12.94 2.85
CA ALA A 350 14.80 -12.86 4.27
C ALA A 350 13.33 -13.19 4.52
N GLY A 351 13.05 -13.95 5.59
CA GLY A 351 11.70 -14.33 6.00
C GLY A 351 11.18 -15.61 5.35
N THR A 352 11.78 -16.13 4.26
CA THR A 352 11.44 -17.43 3.67
C THR A 352 11.87 -18.57 4.59
N ILE A 353 11.22 -19.74 4.48
CA ILE A 353 11.44 -20.88 5.36
C ILE A 353 12.26 -21.95 4.64
N ASN A 354 13.37 -22.35 5.25
CA ASN A 354 14.08 -23.54 4.85
C ASN A 354 13.32 -24.78 5.34
N LEU A 355 12.86 -25.64 4.44
CA LEU A 355 12.08 -26.81 4.80
C LEU A 355 12.95 -28.01 5.23
N ASP A 356 13.96 -28.34 4.45
CA ASP A 356 14.72 -29.59 4.62
C ASP A 356 16.24 -29.46 4.36
N GLY A 357 16.70 -28.32 3.77
CA GLY A 357 18.11 -28.10 3.46
C GLY A 357 18.95 -27.67 4.65
N SER A 358 20.28 -27.85 4.57
CA SER A 358 21.23 -27.19 5.45
C SER A 358 22.05 -26.20 4.65
N PHE A 359 21.75 -24.91 4.80
CA PHE A 359 22.32 -23.86 3.96
C PHE A 359 23.39 -23.05 4.69
N GLU A 360 24.48 -22.75 3.98
CA GLU A 360 25.32 -21.61 4.28
C GLU A 360 25.07 -20.51 3.26
N VAL A 361 24.75 -19.33 3.71
CA VAL A 361 24.35 -18.20 2.89
C VAL A 361 25.30 -17.03 3.13
N ILE A 362 25.77 -16.41 2.05
CA ILE A 362 26.49 -15.14 2.12
C ILE A 362 25.46 -14.03 2.05
N ALA A 363 25.32 -13.26 3.13
CA ALA A 363 24.38 -12.15 3.18
C ALA A 363 24.72 -11.09 2.12
N THR A 364 23.76 -10.73 1.29
CA THR A 364 23.86 -9.64 0.29
C THR A 364 23.16 -8.38 0.77
N ALA A 365 21.99 -8.51 1.44
CA ALA A 365 21.28 -7.41 2.06
C ALA A 365 20.77 -7.80 3.45
N VAL A 366 20.72 -6.84 4.37
CA VAL A 366 20.36 -7.04 5.78
C VAL A 366 19.40 -5.97 6.28
N GLY A 367 18.53 -6.31 7.24
CA GLY A 367 17.56 -5.37 7.84
C GLY A 367 16.63 -4.72 6.82
N ASP A 368 16.51 -3.40 6.83
CA ASP A 368 15.61 -2.63 5.95
C ASP A 368 16.00 -2.72 4.47
N SER A 369 17.23 -3.14 4.14
CA SER A 369 17.67 -3.32 2.76
C SER A 369 17.29 -4.68 2.17
N THR A 370 16.83 -5.63 2.98
CA THR A 370 16.32 -6.92 2.49
C THR A 370 15.02 -6.74 1.70
N THR A 371 14.70 -7.72 0.86
CA THR A 371 13.41 -7.74 0.12
C THR A 371 12.23 -7.59 1.08
N ALA A 372 12.23 -8.33 2.18
CA ALA A 372 11.18 -8.23 3.20
C ALA A 372 11.16 -6.85 3.88
N GLY A 373 12.33 -6.27 4.19
CA GLY A 373 12.45 -4.93 4.75
C GLY A 373 11.94 -3.84 3.79
N GLN A 374 12.28 -3.93 2.50
CA GLN A 374 11.76 -3.02 1.47
C GLN A 374 10.25 -3.13 1.33
N ILE A 375 9.69 -4.34 1.34
CA ILE A 375 8.25 -4.60 1.34
C ILE A 375 7.60 -3.92 2.55
N GLY A 376 8.18 -4.12 3.75
CA GLY A 376 7.71 -3.49 4.97
C GLY A 376 7.70 -1.96 4.87
N ARG A 377 8.75 -1.36 4.32
CA ARG A 377 8.86 0.09 4.11
C ARG A 377 7.85 0.61 3.09
N LEU A 378 7.76 0.00 1.90
CA LEU A 378 6.79 0.39 0.88
C LEU A 378 5.37 0.33 1.40
N ARG A 379 5.06 -0.68 2.18
CA ARG A 379 3.78 -0.82 2.83
C ARG A 379 3.57 0.23 3.91
N HIS A 380 4.56 0.51 4.73
CA HIS A 380 4.49 1.59 5.71
C HIS A 380 4.18 2.92 5.02
N GLU A 381 4.86 3.24 3.91
CA GLU A 381 4.58 4.41 3.07
C GLU A 381 3.14 4.41 2.54
N ALA A 382 2.65 3.25 2.05
CA ALA A 382 1.29 3.10 1.54
C ALA A 382 0.22 3.39 2.60
N LEU A 383 0.45 2.96 3.83
CA LEU A 383 -0.46 3.17 4.95
C LEU A 383 -0.52 4.63 5.42
N TRP A 384 0.52 5.41 5.13
CA TRP A 384 0.57 6.83 5.48
C TRP A 384 0.07 7.74 4.36
N ALA A 385 0.09 7.29 3.11
CA ALA A 385 -0.34 8.04 1.95
C ALA A 385 -1.88 8.11 1.86
N ARG A 386 -2.47 9.27 2.16
CA ARG A 386 -3.94 9.48 2.05
C ARG A 386 -4.36 9.68 0.60
N SER A 387 -5.44 8.98 0.20
CA SER A 387 -6.03 9.14 -1.14
C SER A 387 -6.70 10.52 -1.32
N PRO A 388 -6.82 11.01 -2.56
CA PRO A 388 -7.60 12.21 -2.86
C PRO A 388 -9.06 12.11 -2.38
N LEU A 389 -9.64 10.91 -2.46
CA LEU A 389 -11.00 10.65 -2.01
C LEU A 389 -11.14 10.77 -0.50
N GLU A 390 -10.19 10.23 0.27
CA GLU A 390 -10.15 10.39 1.73
C GLU A 390 -10.07 11.86 2.13
N ARG A 391 -9.22 12.64 1.47
CA ARG A 391 -9.13 14.10 1.69
C ARG A 391 -10.44 14.83 1.40
N THR A 392 -11.17 14.38 0.37
CA THR A 392 -12.47 14.97 0.02
C THR A 392 -13.54 14.65 1.07
N VAL A 393 -13.56 13.41 1.56
CA VAL A 393 -14.46 12.96 2.64
C VAL A 393 -14.15 13.71 3.95
N ASP A 394 -12.88 13.91 4.29
CA ASP A 394 -12.48 14.69 5.47
C ASP A 394 -12.97 16.16 5.38
N LYS A 395 -12.83 16.78 4.22
CA LYS A 395 -13.34 18.14 3.99
C LYS A 395 -14.86 18.22 4.13
N LEU A 396 -15.58 17.26 3.57
CA LEU A 396 -17.05 17.18 3.67
C LEU A 396 -17.48 17.01 5.14
N SER A 397 -16.83 16.09 5.86
CA SER A 397 -17.10 15.85 7.28
C SER A 397 -16.83 17.09 8.15
N ALA A 398 -15.76 17.84 7.85
CA ALA A 398 -15.43 19.07 8.58
C ALA A 398 -16.49 20.18 8.38
N TRP A 399 -17.12 20.24 7.19
CA TRP A 399 -18.19 21.20 6.92
C TRP A 399 -19.56 20.78 7.52
N MET A 400 -19.81 19.47 7.60
CA MET A 400 -21.06 18.93 8.15
C MET A 400 -21.28 19.29 9.62
N THR A 401 -20.22 19.34 10.44
CA THR A 401 -20.33 19.65 11.87
C THR A 401 -20.91 21.06 12.15
N PRO A 402 -20.37 22.15 11.59
CA PRO A 402 -20.99 23.47 11.78
C PRO A 402 -22.38 23.58 11.16
N ALA A 403 -22.65 22.89 10.05
CA ALA A 403 -23.98 22.85 9.46
C ALA A 403 -25.00 22.16 10.38
N ALA A 404 -24.63 21.04 11.01
CA ALA A 404 -25.46 20.35 11.97
C ALA A 404 -25.78 21.21 13.21
N LEU A 405 -24.78 21.95 13.72
CA LEU A 405 -25.00 22.91 14.81
C LEU A 405 -25.99 24.02 14.43
N ALA A 406 -25.86 24.59 13.25
CA ALA A 406 -26.76 25.63 12.75
C ALA A 406 -28.19 25.09 12.61
N LEU A 407 -28.37 23.91 12.03
CA LEU A 407 -29.67 23.26 11.88
C LEU A 407 -30.30 22.93 13.23
N ALA A 408 -29.51 22.44 14.18
CA ALA A 408 -30.01 22.16 15.54
C ALA A 408 -30.43 23.46 16.26
N ALA A 409 -29.67 24.54 16.11
CA ALA A 409 -30.05 25.85 16.67
C ALA A 409 -31.37 26.36 16.05
N ILE A 410 -31.53 26.25 14.74
CA ILE A 410 -32.78 26.59 14.05
C ILE A 410 -33.92 25.73 14.57
N ALA A 411 -33.73 24.42 14.66
CA ALA A 411 -34.72 23.48 15.19
C ALA A 411 -35.11 23.83 16.63
N PHE A 412 -34.12 24.16 17.49
CA PHE A 412 -34.38 24.60 18.86
C PHE A 412 -35.27 25.83 18.88
N LEU A 413 -34.93 26.87 18.12
CA LEU A 413 -35.71 28.12 18.11
C LEU A 413 -37.13 27.90 17.62
N VAL A 414 -37.31 27.22 16.51
CA VAL A 414 -38.62 26.93 15.91
C VAL A 414 -39.50 26.13 16.86
N TRP A 415 -39.00 25.01 17.38
CA TRP A 415 -39.78 24.13 18.22
C TRP A 415 -39.95 24.66 19.65
N SER A 416 -39.05 25.50 20.14
CA SER A 416 -39.25 26.22 21.41
C SER A 416 -40.42 27.20 21.31
N HIS A 417 -40.62 27.82 20.15
CA HIS A 417 -41.78 28.70 19.91
C HIS A 417 -43.11 27.96 19.78
N ILE A 418 -43.09 26.75 19.16
CA ILE A 418 -44.32 25.96 18.90
C ILE A 418 -44.71 25.14 20.14
N GLY A 419 -43.77 24.49 20.83
CA GLY A 419 -44.03 23.47 21.82
C GLY A 419 -43.26 23.65 23.14
N GLY A 420 -42.65 24.83 23.35
CA GLY A 420 -41.86 25.12 24.52
C GLY A 420 -40.40 24.68 24.45
N ALA A 421 -39.56 25.22 25.33
CA ALA A 421 -38.12 25.02 25.31
C ALA A 421 -37.70 23.53 25.45
N GLU A 422 -38.46 22.74 26.18
CA GLU A 422 -38.20 21.28 26.34
C GLU A 422 -38.31 20.57 24.98
N ARG A 423 -39.41 20.79 24.25
CA ARG A 423 -39.60 20.23 22.91
C ARG A 423 -38.54 20.70 21.91
N GLY A 424 -38.21 22.00 21.99
CA GLY A 424 -37.14 22.56 21.18
C GLY A 424 -35.81 21.85 21.42
N LEU A 425 -35.47 21.59 22.68
CA LEU A 425 -34.24 20.88 23.06
C LEU A 425 -34.22 19.44 22.55
N ILE A 426 -35.29 18.69 22.69
CA ILE A 426 -35.42 17.28 22.23
C ILE A 426 -35.23 17.21 20.73
N VAL A 427 -35.87 18.09 19.96
CA VAL A 427 -35.74 18.11 18.50
C VAL A 427 -34.31 18.51 18.09
N ALA A 428 -33.73 19.51 18.74
CA ALA A 428 -32.37 19.91 18.47
C ALA A 428 -31.35 18.76 18.73
N LEU A 429 -31.56 18.03 19.84
CA LEU A 429 -30.74 16.83 20.15
C LEU A 429 -30.90 15.75 19.09
N SER A 430 -32.11 15.50 18.61
CA SER A 430 -32.36 14.54 17.52
C SER A 430 -31.63 14.92 16.25
N VAL A 431 -31.63 16.22 15.89
CA VAL A 431 -30.88 16.73 14.73
C VAL A 431 -29.37 16.55 14.90
N LEU A 432 -28.83 16.91 16.06
CA LEU A 432 -27.40 16.77 16.36
C LEU A 432 -26.92 15.30 16.24
N LEU A 433 -27.72 14.37 16.74
CA LEU A 433 -27.37 12.95 16.75
C LEU A 433 -27.42 12.33 15.35
N ILE A 434 -28.47 12.58 14.60
CA ILE A 434 -28.65 11.96 13.29
C ILE A 434 -27.69 12.57 12.25
N ALA A 435 -27.32 13.84 12.42
CA ALA A 435 -26.39 14.53 11.52
C ALA A 435 -24.90 14.13 11.70
N CYS A 436 -24.63 13.18 12.61
CA CYS A 436 -23.25 12.69 12.79
C CYS A 436 -22.66 12.09 11.50
N PRO A 437 -21.51 12.56 11.00
CA PRO A 437 -20.85 11.96 9.85
C PRO A 437 -19.98 10.72 10.21
N CYS A 438 -20.32 9.99 11.28
CA CYS A 438 -19.50 8.90 11.80
C CYS A 438 -19.27 7.79 10.77
N ALA A 439 -20.34 7.38 10.09
CA ALA A 439 -20.24 6.38 9.01
C ALA A 439 -19.44 6.87 7.80
N LEU A 440 -19.51 8.17 7.50
CA LEU A 440 -18.80 8.78 6.37
C LEU A 440 -17.27 8.73 6.55
N GLY A 441 -16.79 9.08 7.74
CA GLY A 441 -15.36 9.12 8.06
C GLY A 441 -14.69 7.75 8.07
N LEU A 442 -15.44 6.67 8.35
CA LEU A 442 -14.92 5.30 8.42
C LEU A 442 -15.04 4.54 7.11
N ALA A 443 -16.06 4.84 6.31
CA ALA A 443 -16.45 4.10 5.11
C ALA A 443 -15.32 3.91 4.10
N THR A 444 -14.64 4.99 3.77
CA THR A 444 -13.61 5.00 2.71
C THR A 444 -12.30 4.39 3.18
N PRO A 445 -11.69 4.83 4.31
CA PRO A 445 -10.42 4.28 4.75
C PRO A 445 -10.47 2.76 4.98
N LEU A 446 -11.50 2.26 5.68
CA LEU A 446 -11.62 0.84 5.99
C LEU A 446 -11.70 -0.02 4.72
N THR A 447 -12.52 0.39 3.73
CA THR A 447 -12.66 -0.36 2.48
C THR A 447 -11.34 -0.41 1.71
N LEU A 448 -10.65 0.71 1.58
CA LEU A 448 -9.36 0.78 0.88
C LEU A 448 -8.28 -0.03 1.59
N TRP A 449 -8.26 0.00 2.90
CA TRP A 449 -7.32 -0.75 3.73
C TRP A 449 -7.46 -2.26 3.58
N LEU A 450 -8.69 -2.77 3.70
CA LEU A 450 -8.97 -4.18 3.48
C LEU A 450 -8.61 -4.62 2.05
N SER A 451 -8.73 -3.70 1.09
CA SER A 451 -8.31 -3.95 -0.29
C SER A 451 -6.79 -4.01 -0.44
N LEU A 452 -6.03 -3.15 0.28
CA LEU A 452 -4.56 -3.23 0.33
C LEU A 452 -4.08 -4.54 0.95
N GLU A 453 -4.72 -4.96 2.05
CA GLU A 453 -4.42 -6.23 2.71
C GLU A 453 -4.66 -7.41 1.76
N ARG A 454 -5.80 -7.42 1.07
CA ARG A 454 -6.14 -8.46 0.11
C ARG A 454 -5.19 -8.51 -1.07
N ALA A 455 -4.72 -7.34 -1.54
CA ALA A 455 -3.69 -7.25 -2.57
C ALA A 455 -2.36 -7.84 -2.08
N ALA A 456 -1.93 -7.49 -0.87
CA ALA A 456 -0.70 -8.01 -0.29
C ALA A 456 -0.72 -9.54 -0.09
N GLU A 457 -1.85 -10.11 0.37
CA GLU A 457 -2.06 -11.56 0.48
C GLU A 457 -1.97 -12.28 -0.88
N SER A 458 -2.27 -11.58 -1.97
CA SER A 458 -2.17 -12.10 -3.34
C SER A 458 -0.82 -11.77 -4.01
N GLY A 459 0.16 -11.29 -3.25
CA GLY A 459 1.49 -10.97 -3.76
C GLY A 459 1.56 -9.65 -4.54
N VAL A 460 0.68 -8.69 -4.24
CA VAL A 460 0.68 -7.35 -4.87
C VAL A 460 0.90 -6.28 -3.82
N ILE A 461 1.91 -5.47 -3.99
CA ILE A 461 2.23 -4.35 -3.10
C ILE A 461 1.85 -3.03 -3.76
N LEU A 462 0.92 -2.31 -3.14
CA LEU A 462 0.54 -0.97 -3.55
C LEU A 462 1.22 0.06 -2.64
N ARG A 463 1.78 1.12 -3.22
CA ARG A 463 2.44 2.21 -2.48
C ARG A 463 1.48 3.21 -1.86
N SER A 464 0.23 3.20 -2.29
CA SER A 464 -0.79 4.09 -1.73
C SER A 464 -2.19 3.60 -2.02
N THR A 465 -3.14 3.97 -1.16
CA THR A 465 -4.59 3.80 -1.42
C THR A 465 -5.02 4.56 -2.68
N ALA A 466 -4.31 5.64 -3.03
CA ALA A 466 -4.55 6.41 -4.25
C ALA A 466 -4.26 5.62 -5.52
N ALA A 467 -3.33 4.65 -5.49
CA ALA A 467 -3.06 3.78 -6.64
C ALA A 467 -4.29 2.93 -7.01
N LEU A 468 -5.01 2.36 -6.02
CA LEU A 468 -6.28 1.66 -6.24
C LEU A 468 -7.35 2.58 -6.86
N GLU A 469 -7.46 3.81 -6.33
CA GLU A 469 -8.43 4.79 -6.85
C GLU A 469 -8.14 5.14 -8.31
N ARG A 470 -6.86 5.35 -8.66
CA ARG A 470 -6.44 5.65 -10.03
C ARG A 470 -6.64 4.45 -10.96
N LEU A 471 -6.25 3.24 -10.50
CA LEU A 471 -6.38 2.01 -11.27
C LEU A 471 -7.84 1.73 -11.67
N ALA A 472 -8.79 2.00 -10.80
CA ALA A 472 -10.22 1.85 -11.10
C ALA A 472 -10.71 2.77 -12.23
N LYS A 473 -9.97 3.84 -12.53
CA LYS A 473 -10.27 4.83 -13.58
C LYS A 473 -9.49 4.62 -14.87
N VAL A 474 -8.54 3.68 -14.86
CA VAL A 474 -7.73 3.34 -16.04
C VAL A 474 -8.60 2.78 -17.14
N GLU A 475 -8.40 3.30 -18.35
CA GLU A 475 -9.09 2.89 -19.58
C GLU A 475 -8.15 2.23 -20.60
N ARG A 476 -6.84 2.47 -20.45
CA ARG A 476 -5.81 1.96 -21.34
C ARG A 476 -4.69 1.29 -20.56
N VAL A 477 -4.23 0.13 -21.02
CA VAL A 477 -3.10 -0.58 -20.42
C VAL A 477 -2.04 -0.80 -21.49
N PHE A 478 -0.86 -0.30 -21.22
CA PHE A 478 0.31 -0.52 -22.04
C PHE A 478 1.23 -1.50 -21.35
N PHE A 479 1.74 -2.45 -22.12
CA PHE A 479 2.75 -3.39 -21.67
C PHE A 479 4.09 -3.04 -22.30
N ASP A 480 5.16 -3.12 -21.53
CA ASP A 480 6.46 -3.37 -22.14
C ASP A 480 6.49 -4.79 -22.69
N LYS A 481 7.33 -5.01 -23.70
CA LYS A 481 7.46 -6.33 -24.30
C LYS A 481 8.39 -7.23 -23.49
N THR A 482 9.64 -6.78 -23.34
CA THR A 482 10.75 -7.59 -22.85
C THR A 482 10.70 -7.78 -21.34
N GLY A 483 10.77 -9.03 -20.86
CA GLY A 483 10.66 -9.31 -19.42
C GLY A 483 9.25 -9.14 -18.85
N THR A 484 8.30 -8.61 -19.60
CA THR A 484 6.90 -8.43 -19.20
C THR A 484 6.00 -9.44 -19.90
N LEU A 485 5.75 -9.29 -21.20
CA LEU A 485 4.98 -10.26 -21.98
C LEU A 485 5.83 -11.47 -22.42
N THR A 486 7.14 -11.34 -22.33
CA THR A 486 8.11 -12.39 -22.66
C THR A 486 8.85 -12.87 -21.42
N GLN A 487 9.29 -14.12 -21.43
CA GLN A 487 10.10 -14.72 -20.37
C GLN A 487 11.56 -14.27 -20.49
N LEU A 488 12.22 -14.08 -19.35
CA LEU A 488 13.67 -13.96 -19.23
C LEU A 488 14.25 -15.23 -18.57
N PRO A 489 15.49 -15.65 -18.93
CA PRO A 489 16.30 -15.13 -20.03
C PRO A 489 15.76 -15.55 -21.40
N MET A 490 16.16 -14.81 -22.46
CA MET A 490 15.94 -15.26 -23.86
C MET A 490 16.56 -16.62 -24.04
N LYS A 491 16.08 -17.39 -25.04
CA LYS A 491 16.67 -18.70 -25.35
C LYS A 491 17.47 -18.64 -26.65
N VAL A 492 18.68 -19.19 -26.63
CA VAL A 492 19.43 -19.43 -27.86
C VAL A 492 18.71 -20.49 -28.67
N GLN A 493 18.29 -20.15 -29.90
CA GLN A 493 17.59 -21.04 -30.82
C GLN A 493 18.53 -21.79 -31.72
N GLU A 494 19.44 -21.06 -32.32
CA GLU A 494 20.39 -21.59 -33.31
C GLU A 494 21.76 -20.92 -33.19
N VAL A 495 22.79 -21.68 -33.47
CA VAL A 495 24.17 -21.23 -33.52
C VAL A 495 24.69 -21.50 -34.94
N PHE A 496 25.19 -20.48 -35.58
CA PHE A 496 25.81 -20.61 -36.92
C PHE A 496 27.28 -20.20 -36.84
N VAL A 497 28.17 -21.13 -37.19
CA VAL A 497 29.62 -20.89 -37.27
C VAL A 497 30.01 -20.94 -38.72
N ALA A 498 30.66 -19.89 -39.23
CA ALA A 498 31.07 -19.85 -40.61
C ALA A 498 32.13 -20.94 -40.88
N PRO A 499 32.04 -21.69 -42.03
CA PRO A 499 33.05 -22.65 -42.38
C PRO A 499 34.42 -21.99 -42.48
N SER A 500 35.38 -22.49 -41.70
CA SER A 500 36.75 -21.98 -41.81
C SER A 500 37.32 -22.40 -43.17
N ILE A 501 37.54 -21.44 -44.07
CA ILE A 501 38.38 -21.70 -45.23
C ILE A 501 39.80 -21.92 -44.68
N SER A 502 40.20 -23.19 -44.54
CA SER A 502 41.51 -23.57 -44.09
C SER A 502 42.52 -23.04 -45.10
N ARG A 503 43.25 -21.96 -44.74
CA ARG A 503 44.57 -21.80 -45.33
C ARG A 503 45.42 -22.99 -44.79
N ARG A 504 45.86 -23.82 -45.71
CA ARG A 504 46.90 -24.82 -45.45
C ARG A 504 48.07 -24.05 -44.84
N ASP A 505 48.31 -24.29 -43.61
CA ASP A 505 49.56 -24.40 -42.90
C ASP A 505 49.32 -24.17 -41.43
N ASP A 506 49.68 -25.21 -40.62
CA ASP A 506 49.70 -25.25 -39.14
C ASP A 506 48.39 -25.56 -38.35
N PHE A 507 47.74 -26.63 -38.70
CA PHE A 507 47.11 -27.41 -37.64
C PHE A 507 47.11 -28.88 -38.04
N SER A 508 47.87 -29.71 -37.31
CA SER A 508 48.01 -31.14 -37.48
C SER A 508 46.67 -31.85 -37.37
N ARG A 509 46.36 -32.59 -38.44
CA ARG A 509 45.55 -33.84 -38.48
C ARG A 509 44.74 -34.21 -37.24
N HIS A 510 43.53 -33.66 -37.15
CA HIS A 510 42.39 -34.43 -36.67
C HIS A 510 41.17 -33.92 -37.45
N GLN A 511 40.35 -34.83 -37.97
CA GLN A 511 39.09 -34.51 -38.63
C GLN A 511 38.20 -33.73 -37.63
N ALA A 512 38.22 -32.39 -37.72
CA ALA A 512 37.28 -31.54 -37.02
C ALA A 512 35.94 -31.74 -37.71
N THR A 513 35.09 -32.52 -37.14
CA THR A 513 33.69 -32.58 -37.46
C THR A 513 33.08 -31.18 -37.14
N GLU A 514 32.07 -30.78 -37.89
CA GLU A 514 31.33 -29.50 -37.75
C GLU A 514 30.89 -29.25 -36.28
N VAL A 515 30.71 -30.30 -35.54
CA VAL A 515 30.37 -30.31 -34.10
C VAL A 515 31.51 -29.77 -33.23
N ALA A 516 32.78 -30.11 -33.49
CA ALA A 516 33.90 -29.68 -32.65
C ALA A 516 34.14 -28.16 -32.76
N THR A 517 33.95 -27.56 -33.94
CA THR A 517 34.08 -26.13 -34.14
C THR A 517 32.99 -25.31 -33.47
N THR A 518 31.77 -25.84 -33.38
CA THR A 518 30.64 -25.20 -32.67
C THR A 518 30.87 -25.22 -31.17
N TRP A 519 31.41 -26.30 -30.61
CA TRP A 519 31.70 -26.40 -29.17
C TRP A 519 32.83 -25.44 -28.74
N GLU A 520 33.92 -25.35 -29.52
CA GLU A 520 35.01 -24.41 -29.24
C GLU A 520 34.51 -22.96 -29.32
N PHE A 521 33.69 -22.65 -30.31
CA PHE A 521 33.05 -21.35 -30.48
C PHE A 521 32.18 -21.00 -29.24
N LEU A 522 31.32 -21.91 -28.82
CA LEU A 522 30.45 -21.72 -27.66
C LEU A 522 31.26 -21.58 -26.36
N SER A 523 32.30 -22.39 -26.18
CA SER A 523 33.17 -22.33 -24.99
C SER A 523 33.81 -20.95 -24.86
N LEU A 524 34.38 -20.42 -25.95
CA LEU A 524 35.02 -19.11 -25.95
C LEU A 524 34.03 -17.99 -25.62
N ILE A 525 32.87 -17.98 -26.30
CA ILE A 525 31.87 -16.92 -26.15
C ILE A 525 31.25 -16.96 -24.74
N ALA A 526 30.78 -18.15 -24.30
CA ALA A 526 30.13 -18.31 -23.02
C ALA A 526 31.09 -18.02 -21.87
N SER A 527 32.40 -18.27 -22.05
CA SER A 527 33.42 -17.94 -21.04
C SER A 527 33.54 -16.43 -20.83
N ILE A 528 33.50 -15.64 -21.91
CA ILE A 528 33.54 -14.16 -21.81
C ILE A 528 32.21 -13.62 -21.28
N GLU A 529 31.10 -14.13 -21.80
CA GLU A 529 29.76 -13.68 -21.41
C GLU A 529 29.41 -14.08 -19.94
N ASN A 530 30.09 -15.06 -19.36
CA ASN A 530 29.89 -15.42 -17.94
C ASN A 530 30.29 -14.31 -16.95
N GLU A 531 31.10 -13.34 -17.40
CA GLU A 531 31.45 -12.13 -16.60
C GLU A 531 30.44 -10.98 -16.82
N SER A 532 29.42 -11.16 -17.68
CA SER A 532 28.42 -10.15 -18.03
C SER A 532 27.09 -10.44 -17.34
N GLU A 533 26.48 -9.43 -16.73
CA GLU A 533 25.12 -9.53 -16.16
C GLU A 533 24.00 -9.32 -17.19
N HIS A 534 24.34 -9.08 -18.47
CA HIS A 534 23.36 -8.80 -19.50
C HIS A 534 22.44 -10.01 -19.75
N PRO A 535 21.11 -9.83 -19.97
CA PRO A 535 20.18 -10.94 -20.23
C PRO A 535 20.58 -11.86 -21.39
N LEU A 536 21.16 -11.30 -22.47
CA LEU A 536 21.68 -12.06 -23.61
C LEU A 536 22.86 -12.95 -23.20
N ALA A 537 23.74 -12.42 -22.34
CA ALA A 537 24.88 -13.16 -21.82
C ALA A 537 24.43 -14.37 -20.99
N ARG A 538 23.48 -14.17 -20.09
CA ARG A 538 22.90 -15.29 -19.31
C ARG A 538 22.33 -16.37 -20.21
N ALA A 539 21.58 -16.01 -21.25
CA ALA A 539 21.02 -16.96 -22.20
C ALA A 539 22.10 -17.78 -22.91
N ILE A 540 23.21 -17.15 -23.33
CA ILE A 540 24.35 -17.82 -23.98
C ILE A 540 25.03 -18.77 -23.00
N VAL A 541 25.28 -18.33 -21.77
CA VAL A 541 25.91 -19.15 -20.72
C VAL A 541 25.05 -20.34 -20.34
N GLU A 542 23.75 -20.16 -20.17
CA GLU A 542 22.79 -21.24 -19.89
C GLU A 542 22.74 -22.27 -21.01
N TYR A 543 22.72 -21.80 -22.27
CA TYR A 543 22.77 -22.67 -23.44
C TYR A 543 24.05 -23.49 -23.49
N ALA A 544 25.20 -22.85 -23.24
CA ALA A 544 26.50 -23.53 -23.18
C ALA A 544 26.53 -24.59 -22.07
N ARG A 545 26.04 -24.27 -20.87
CA ARG A 545 25.97 -25.22 -19.73
C ARG A 545 25.01 -26.38 -20.02
N ALA A 546 23.85 -26.13 -20.60
CA ALA A 546 22.89 -27.17 -20.98
C ALA A 546 23.47 -28.15 -21.99
N ASN A 547 24.38 -27.68 -22.85
CA ASN A 547 25.12 -28.50 -23.80
C ASN A 547 26.46 -29.04 -23.22
N GLN A 548 26.69 -28.95 -21.89
CA GLN A 548 27.90 -29.46 -21.23
C GLN A 548 29.20 -28.86 -21.76
N VAL A 549 29.16 -27.59 -22.20
CA VAL A 549 30.36 -26.86 -22.64
C VAL A 549 31.14 -26.36 -21.45
N GLU A 550 32.42 -26.65 -21.40
CA GLU A 550 33.33 -26.20 -20.36
C GLU A 550 33.65 -24.71 -20.52
N LEU A 551 33.48 -23.95 -19.42
CA LEU A 551 33.77 -22.53 -19.38
C LEU A 551 35.17 -22.29 -18.81
N ILE A 552 35.91 -21.40 -19.47
CA ILE A 552 37.28 -21.01 -19.12
C ILE A 552 37.23 -19.59 -18.54
N LYS A 553 37.87 -19.35 -17.41
CA LYS A 553 37.91 -18.01 -16.82
C LYS A 553 38.68 -17.04 -17.74
N PRO A 554 38.09 -15.92 -18.20
CA PRO A 554 38.77 -14.95 -19.04
C PRO A 554 39.86 -14.19 -18.25
N GLU A 555 40.98 -13.84 -18.95
CA GLU A 555 42.05 -13.00 -18.37
C GLU A 555 41.64 -11.52 -18.31
N SER A 556 40.86 -11.06 -19.29
CA SER A 556 40.30 -9.72 -19.31
C SER A 556 38.89 -9.72 -19.81
N PHE A 557 38.09 -8.76 -19.34
CA PHE A 557 36.71 -8.51 -19.73
C PHE A 557 36.47 -7.02 -19.79
N GLN A 558 35.80 -6.55 -20.80
CA GLN A 558 35.37 -5.17 -20.97
C GLN A 558 34.00 -5.11 -21.61
N ALA A 559 33.04 -4.55 -20.89
CA ALA A 559 31.71 -4.24 -21.44
C ALA A 559 31.79 -2.90 -22.21
N ILE A 560 31.23 -2.89 -23.43
CA ILE A 560 31.12 -1.70 -24.28
C ILE A 560 29.64 -1.35 -24.38
N PRO A 561 29.15 -0.32 -23.64
CA PRO A 561 27.74 0.00 -23.57
C PRO A 561 27.07 0.13 -24.93
N ALA A 562 25.90 -0.51 -25.11
CA ALA A 562 25.11 -0.57 -26.34
C ALA A 562 25.75 -1.32 -27.55
N PHE A 563 26.96 -1.86 -27.42
CA PHE A 563 27.64 -2.58 -28.50
C PHE A 563 27.84 -4.06 -28.19
N GLY A 564 28.24 -4.41 -26.97
CA GLY A 564 28.54 -5.78 -26.55
C GLY A 564 29.69 -5.85 -25.56
N VAL A 565 30.48 -6.94 -25.63
CA VAL A 565 31.59 -7.19 -24.72
C VAL A 565 32.84 -7.62 -25.51
N THR A 566 34.02 -7.35 -24.94
CA THR A 566 35.30 -7.89 -25.44
C THR A 566 36.02 -8.58 -24.30
N GLY A 567 36.77 -9.63 -24.56
CA GLY A 567 37.52 -10.36 -23.56
C GLY A 567 38.62 -11.23 -24.13
N LEU A 568 39.62 -11.49 -23.28
CA LEU A 568 40.75 -12.36 -23.60
C LEU A 568 40.59 -13.67 -22.84
N VAL A 569 40.47 -14.77 -23.56
CA VAL A 569 40.49 -16.13 -23.00
C VAL A 569 41.77 -16.81 -23.38
N ARG A 570 42.49 -17.36 -22.39
CA ARG A 570 43.69 -18.13 -22.58
C ARG A 570 43.54 -19.54 -22.02
N ASN A 571 43.90 -20.51 -22.79
CA ASN A 571 44.09 -21.87 -22.31
C ASN A 571 45.50 -22.37 -22.64
N THR A 572 45.80 -23.65 -22.46
CA THR A 572 47.12 -24.25 -22.75
C THR A 572 47.51 -24.20 -24.22
N HIS A 573 46.58 -23.95 -25.15
CA HIS A 573 46.79 -24.04 -26.57
C HIS A 573 46.64 -22.73 -27.29
N TYR A 574 45.87 -21.76 -26.75
CA TYR A 574 45.62 -20.48 -27.44
C TYR A 574 45.39 -19.32 -26.48
N ALA A 575 45.56 -18.11 -26.95
CA ALA A 575 45.11 -16.86 -26.32
C ALA A 575 44.34 -16.06 -27.38
N ILE A 576 43.02 -15.91 -27.16
CA ILE A 576 42.13 -15.27 -28.15
C ILE A 576 41.47 -14.05 -27.54
N GLN A 577 41.63 -12.89 -28.15
CA GLN A 577 40.88 -11.69 -27.89
C GLN A 577 39.64 -11.72 -28.77
N ALA A 578 38.44 -11.90 -28.19
CA ALA A 578 37.21 -11.97 -28.93
C ALA A 578 36.29 -10.78 -28.58
N ALA A 579 35.48 -10.39 -29.55
CA ALA A 579 34.40 -9.42 -29.46
C ALA A 579 33.05 -10.13 -29.66
N ILE A 580 32.07 -9.86 -28.79
CA ILE A 580 30.74 -10.48 -28.80
C ILE A 580 29.71 -9.37 -28.67
N GLY A 581 28.73 -9.31 -29.57
CA GLY A 581 27.69 -8.27 -29.52
C GLY A 581 27.08 -7.93 -30.87
N SER A 582 26.78 -6.65 -31.09
CA SER A 582 26.09 -6.15 -32.27
C SER A 582 26.99 -6.15 -33.52
N ALA A 583 26.40 -6.07 -34.70
CA ALA A 583 27.13 -5.86 -35.96
C ALA A 583 27.99 -4.59 -35.94
N ARG A 584 27.58 -3.57 -35.16
CA ARG A 584 28.35 -2.32 -34.99
C ARG A 584 29.64 -2.58 -34.21
N LEU A 585 29.60 -3.46 -33.20
CA LEU A 585 30.83 -3.84 -32.50
C LEU A 585 31.81 -4.53 -33.43
N MET A 586 31.36 -5.44 -34.30
CA MET A 586 32.21 -6.12 -35.26
C MET A 586 32.94 -5.11 -36.18
N SER A 587 32.19 -4.08 -36.65
CA SER A 587 32.77 -3.01 -37.45
C SER A 587 33.74 -2.12 -36.66
N ALA A 588 33.46 -1.79 -35.42
CA ALA A 588 34.31 -0.98 -34.56
C ALA A 588 35.63 -1.68 -34.22
N GLU A 589 35.59 -3.00 -34.01
CA GLU A 589 36.77 -3.83 -33.79
C GLU A 589 37.50 -4.24 -35.10
N GLY A 590 37.05 -3.74 -36.24
CA GLY A 590 37.68 -4.02 -37.52
C GLY A 590 37.54 -5.47 -38.00
N LEU A 591 36.50 -6.16 -37.53
CA LEU A 591 36.23 -7.57 -37.86
C LEU A 591 35.46 -7.66 -39.18
N GLU A 592 36.08 -8.29 -40.21
CA GLU A 592 35.43 -8.52 -41.50
C GLU A 592 34.24 -9.46 -41.35
N MET A 593 33.10 -9.10 -41.93
CA MET A 593 31.86 -9.89 -41.90
C MET A 593 31.77 -10.75 -43.16
N PRO A 594 31.93 -12.08 -43.06
CA PRO A 594 31.71 -13.01 -44.16
C PRO A 594 30.32 -12.91 -44.77
N GLN A 595 30.19 -13.18 -46.10
CA GLN A 595 28.90 -13.11 -46.76
C GLN A 595 27.90 -14.10 -46.20
N GLU A 596 28.35 -15.31 -45.85
CA GLU A 596 27.53 -16.37 -45.24
C GLU A 596 26.90 -15.93 -43.89
N ILE A 597 27.70 -15.24 -43.07
CA ILE A 597 27.23 -14.65 -41.79
C ILE A 597 26.22 -13.55 -42.08
N ARG A 598 26.44 -12.69 -43.07
CA ARG A 598 25.51 -11.62 -43.46
C ARG A 598 24.17 -12.19 -43.90
N ASP A 599 24.18 -13.19 -44.77
CA ASP A 599 22.99 -13.80 -45.33
C ASP A 599 22.19 -14.53 -44.25
N GLN A 600 22.85 -15.31 -43.38
CA GLN A 600 22.21 -15.99 -42.30
C GLN A 600 21.64 -15.03 -41.24
N ALA A 601 22.40 -13.96 -40.90
CA ALA A 601 21.94 -12.95 -39.99
C ALA A 601 20.73 -12.17 -40.54
N ALA A 602 20.71 -11.89 -41.86
CA ALA A 602 19.57 -11.26 -42.52
C ALA A 602 18.32 -12.15 -42.44
N ALA A 603 18.46 -13.44 -42.75
CA ALA A 603 17.36 -14.39 -42.64
C ALA A 603 16.80 -14.49 -41.21
N TRP A 604 17.66 -14.53 -40.19
CA TRP A 604 17.21 -14.56 -38.79
C TRP A 604 16.58 -13.24 -38.36
N LYS A 605 17.08 -12.10 -38.81
CA LYS A 605 16.47 -10.79 -38.55
C LYS A 605 15.10 -10.64 -39.21
N GLU A 606 14.96 -11.10 -40.48
CA GLU A 606 13.63 -11.17 -41.13
C GLU A 606 12.66 -12.05 -40.40
N ALA A 607 13.14 -13.14 -39.77
CA ALA A 607 12.36 -13.97 -38.86
C ALA A 607 12.10 -13.28 -37.51
N GLY A 608 12.60 -12.08 -37.25
CA GLY A 608 12.40 -11.28 -36.05
C GLY A 608 13.20 -11.76 -34.85
N ARG A 609 14.26 -12.52 -35.05
CA ARG A 609 15.15 -13.01 -33.98
C ARG A 609 16.24 -11.99 -33.65
N VAL A 610 16.68 -11.95 -32.42
CA VAL A 610 17.87 -11.19 -32.00
C VAL A 610 19.13 -11.93 -32.46
N VAL A 611 20.06 -11.23 -33.10
CA VAL A 611 21.30 -11.83 -33.60
C VAL A 611 22.49 -11.25 -32.86
N VAL A 612 23.24 -12.10 -32.16
CA VAL A 612 24.51 -11.78 -31.52
C VAL A 612 25.64 -12.29 -32.39
N TYR A 613 26.58 -11.41 -32.69
CA TYR A 613 27.77 -11.71 -33.52
C TYR A 613 28.95 -11.96 -32.59
N ALA A 614 29.82 -12.86 -33.00
CA ALA A 614 31.12 -13.06 -32.36
C ALA A 614 32.24 -13.21 -33.34
N GLY A 615 33.39 -12.59 -33.03
CA GLY A 615 34.54 -12.60 -33.92
C GLY A 615 35.87 -12.31 -33.20
N TRP A 616 36.92 -12.76 -33.81
CA TRP A 616 38.31 -12.57 -33.39
C TRP A 616 39.27 -12.70 -34.57
N GLU A 617 40.51 -12.23 -34.39
CA GLU A 617 41.56 -12.30 -35.42
C GLU A 617 41.12 -11.67 -36.75
N GLY A 618 40.54 -10.46 -36.68
CA GLY A 618 40.13 -9.66 -37.83
C GLY A 618 38.89 -10.16 -38.60
N ARG A 619 38.18 -11.18 -38.13
CA ARG A 619 37.01 -11.75 -38.81
C ARG A 619 35.91 -12.17 -37.85
N ALA A 620 34.64 -11.94 -38.21
CA ALA A 620 33.51 -12.54 -37.54
C ALA A 620 33.50 -14.05 -37.82
N ARG A 621 33.36 -14.86 -36.76
CA ARG A 621 33.45 -16.34 -36.85
C ARG A 621 32.11 -17.02 -36.81
N GLY A 622 31.14 -16.41 -36.15
CA GLY A 622 29.80 -16.99 -36.05
C GLY A 622 28.79 -16.00 -35.47
N ILE A 623 27.55 -16.48 -35.43
CA ILE A 623 26.40 -15.76 -34.88
C ILE A 623 25.51 -16.70 -34.09
N LEU A 624 24.82 -16.14 -33.09
CA LEU A 624 23.80 -16.82 -32.34
C LEU A 624 22.45 -16.12 -32.55
N SER A 625 21.41 -16.89 -32.79
CA SER A 625 20.06 -16.36 -32.79
C SER A 625 19.40 -16.61 -31.46
N LEU A 626 18.87 -15.55 -30.88
CA LEU A 626 18.07 -15.65 -29.65
C LEU A 626 16.63 -15.24 -29.97
N ASP A 627 15.70 -15.93 -29.34
CA ASP A 627 14.28 -15.59 -29.46
C ASP A 627 13.69 -15.42 -28.06
N GLU A 628 12.73 -14.52 -27.99
CA GLU A 628 11.96 -14.28 -26.80
C GLU A 628 10.79 -15.26 -26.78
N THR A 629 10.63 -15.96 -25.68
CA THR A 629 9.49 -16.84 -25.47
C THR A 629 8.35 -16.04 -24.85
N ILE A 630 7.17 -16.01 -25.48
CA ILE A 630 5.98 -15.41 -24.88
C ILE A 630 5.63 -16.19 -23.62
N ARG A 631 5.22 -15.50 -22.57
CA ARG A 631 4.63 -16.14 -21.39
C ARG A 631 3.33 -16.82 -21.77
N VAL A 632 3.13 -18.03 -21.30
CA VAL A 632 1.96 -18.86 -21.63
C VAL A 632 0.65 -18.14 -21.33
N GLU A 633 0.64 -17.39 -20.23
CA GLU A 633 -0.52 -16.65 -19.74
C GLU A 633 -0.77 -15.31 -20.47
N SER A 634 0.16 -14.80 -21.27
CA SER A 634 0.06 -13.44 -21.89
C SER A 634 -1.18 -13.27 -22.74
N LYS A 635 -1.54 -14.29 -23.54
CA LYS A 635 -2.72 -14.21 -24.41
C LYS A 635 -4.00 -14.20 -23.62
N ASP A 636 -4.13 -15.09 -22.63
CA ASP A 636 -5.32 -15.18 -21.78
C ASP A 636 -5.52 -13.87 -21.00
N VAL A 637 -4.45 -13.29 -20.47
CA VAL A 637 -4.47 -12.00 -19.77
C VAL A 637 -4.90 -10.86 -20.69
N ILE A 638 -4.41 -10.84 -21.94
CA ILE A 638 -4.81 -9.86 -22.94
C ILE A 638 -6.32 -9.98 -23.23
N ASP A 639 -6.80 -11.18 -23.54
CA ASP A 639 -8.21 -11.45 -23.84
C ASP A 639 -9.09 -11.08 -22.62
N GLU A 640 -8.63 -11.40 -21.40
CA GLU A 640 -9.34 -11.11 -20.17
C GLU A 640 -9.44 -9.61 -19.86
N LEU A 641 -8.36 -8.85 -20.09
CA LEU A 641 -8.40 -7.38 -19.94
C LEU A 641 -9.25 -6.70 -21.01
N GLN A 642 -9.21 -7.19 -22.26
CA GLN A 642 -10.10 -6.69 -23.33
C GLN A 642 -11.57 -6.95 -23.00
N SER A 643 -11.90 -8.12 -22.43
CA SER A 643 -13.27 -8.44 -22.01
C SER A 643 -13.80 -7.50 -20.93
N ARG A 644 -12.90 -6.89 -20.13
CA ARG A 644 -13.24 -5.84 -19.15
C ARG A 644 -13.37 -4.44 -19.73
N GLY A 645 -13.28 -4.31 -21.08
CA GLY A 645 -13.42 -3.05 -21.79
C GLY A 645 -12.18 -2.16 -21.75
N LEU A 646 -10.98 -2.73 -21.47
CA LEU A 646 -9.73 -1.99 -21.47
C LEU A 646 -9.11 -1.99 -22.87
N ASN A 647 -8.57 -0.83 -23.28
CA ASN A 647 -7.80 -0.70 -24.51
C ASN A 647 -6.36 -1.08 -24.23
N LEU A 648 -5.84 -2.07 -24.96
CA LEU A 648 -4.49 -2.60 -24.72
C LEU A 648 -3.53 -2.18 -25.84
N GLY A 649 -2.26 -2.06 -25.49
CA GLY A 649 -1.18 -1.82 -26.42
C GLY A 649 0.16 -2.27 -25.87
N VAL A 650 1.15 -2.44 -26.77
CA VAL A 650 2.53 -2.74 -26.41
C VAL A 650 3.41 -1.57 -26.83
N LEU A 651 4.32 -1.15 -25.95
CA LEU A 651 5.33 -0.14 -26.24
C LEU A 651 6.71 -0.81 -26.21
N THR A 652 7.43 -0.83 -27.33
CA THR A 652 8.76 -1.44 -27.39
C THR A 652 9.77 -0.58 -28.14
N GLY A 653 11.03 -0.70 -27.74
CA GLY A 653 12.15 -0.09 -28.47
C GLY A 653 12.65 -0.91 -29.66
N ASP A 654 12.08 -2.09 -29.92
CA ASP A 654 12.46 -2.96 -31.02
C ASP A 654 12.23 -2.31 -32.40
N GLU A 655 12.87 -2.88 -33.43
CA GLU A 655 12.66 -2.47 -34.79
C GLU A 655 11.20 -2.66 -35.24
N GLN A 656 10.74 -1.86 -36.20
CA GLN A 656 9.37 -1.86 -36.71
C GLN A 656 8.92 -3.24 -37.21
N SER A 657 9.80 -3.98 -37.88
CA SER A 657 9.52 -5.34 -38.38
C SER A 657 9.20 -6.35 -37.26
N ALA A 658 9.93 -6.24 -36.14
CA ALA A 658 9.65 -7.05 -34.95
C ALA A 658 8.29 -6.66 -34.32
N GLY A 659 7.99 -5.35 -34.29
CA GLY A 659 6.69 -4.86 -33.81
C GLY A 659 5.51 -5.43 -34.59
N GLU A 660 5.58 -5.47 -35.91
CA GLU A 660 4.53 -6.03 -36.77
C GLU A 660 4.31 -7.53 -36.54
N ARG A 661 5.41 -8.27 -36.34
CA ARG A 661 5.32 -9.69 -35.96
C ARG A 661 4.60 -9.87 -34.64
N TRP A 662 4.99 -9.10 -33.60
CA TRP A 662 4.40 -9.16 -32.28
C TRP A 662 2.92 -8.77 -32.29
N GLN A 663 2.52 -7.78 -33.08
CA GLN A 663 1.13 -7.40 -33.26
C GLN A 663 0.27 -8.56 -33.79
N LYS A 664 0.81 -9.35 -34.76
CA LYS A 664 0.11 -10.52 -35.28
C LYS A 664 -0.02 -11.63 -34.24
N VAL A 665 1.00 -11.80 -33.42
CA VAL A 665 1.03 -12.87 -32.41
C VAL A 665 0.14 -12.54 -31.20
N LEU A 666 0.20 -11.30 -30.70
CA LEU A 666 -0.53 -10.86 -29.50
C LEU A 666 -1.97 -10.42 -29.81
N GLY A 667 -2.29 -10.07 -31.06
CA GLY A 667 -3.61 -9.59 -31.46
C GLY A 667 -3.96 -8.18 -30.95
N ILE A 668 -2.97 -7.42 -30.43
CA ILE A 668 -3.15 -6.04 -29.94
C ILE A 668 -2.15 -5.10 -30.63
N PRO A 669 -2.44 -3.79 -30.70
CA PRO A 669 -1.52 -2.80 -31.28
C PRO A 669 -0.15 -2.80 -30.64
N VAL A 670 0.91 -2.85 -31.44
CA VAL A 670 2.30 -2.77 -31.00
C VAL A 670 2.93 -1.51 -31.60
N GLN A 671 3.44 -0.64 -30.75
CA GLN A 671 4.19 0.55 -31.17
C GLN A 671 5.67 0.27 -30.93
N ALA A 672 6.39 0.14 -32.05
CA ALA A 672 7.81 -0.22 -32.07
C ALA A 672 8.73 0.99 -32.34
N ALA A 673 10.01 0.79 -32.20
CA ALA A 673 11.07 1.77 -32.40
C ALA A 673 10.95 3.03 -31.53
N LEU A 674 10.39 2.87 -30.31
CA LEU A 674 10.16 3.97 -29.38
C LEU A 674 11.38 4.19 -28.48
N THR A 675 11.79 5.46 -28.37
CA THR A 675 12.70 5.90 -27.31
C THR A 675 11.96 5.99 -25.95
N PRO A 676 12.67 6.00 -24.81
CA PRO A 676 12.03 6.17 -23.49
C PRO A 676 11.15 7.43 -23.42
N ASP A 677 11.59 8.55 -24.00
CA ASP A 677 10.81 9.80 -24.03
C ASP A 677 9.53 9.68 -24.89
N GLU A 678 9.58 8.92 -25.95
CA GLU A 678 8.40 8.67 -26.80
C GLU A 678 7.43 7.71 -26.10
N LYS A 679 7.92 6.70 -25.35
CA LYS A 679 7.09 5.86 -24.51
C LYS A 679 6.29 6.72 -23.50
N MET A 680 6.96 7.64 -22.80
CA MET A 680 6.30 8.57 -21.87
C MET A 680 5.20 9.41 -22.54
N LYS A 681 5.44 9.94 -23.74
CA LYS A 681 4.46 10.76 -24.48
C LYS A 681 3.22 9.96 -24.92
N ARG A 682 3.31 8.63 -25.02
CA ARG A 682 2.18 7.76 -25.38
C ARG A 682 1.29 7.42 -24.19
N LEU A 683 1.82 7.57 -22.97
CA LEU A 683 1.11 7.38 -21.71
C LEU A 683 0.29 8.64 -21.37
N ALA A 684 -0.73 8.94 -22.20
CA ALA A 684 -1.67 10.02 -21.93
C ALA A 684 -2.55 9.68 -20.72
N ASP A 685 -3.39 10.63 -20.26
CA ASP A 685 -4.29 10.47 -19.11
C ASP A 685 -5.07 9.14 -19.11
N ASN A 686 -5.28 8.56 -17.93
CA ASN A 686 -5.97 7.29 -17.67
C ASN A 686 -5.27 6.05 -18.27
N ALA A 687 -3.95 6.07 -18.41
CA ALA A 687 -3.18 4.92 -18.86
C ALA A 687 -2.41 4.26 -17.70
N ALA A 688 -2.42 2.92 -17.67
CA ALA A 688 -1.51 2.12 -16.86
C ALA A 688 -0.35 1.63 -17.73
N MET A 689 0.84 1.53 -17.14
CA MET A 689 2.02 0.92 -17.75
C MET A 689 2.46 -0.28 -16.91
N VAL A 690 2.66 -1.41 -17.57
CA VAL A 690 3.20 -2.64 -16.98
C VAL A 690 4.57 -2.89 -17.58
N GLY A 691 5.61 -3.04 -16.76
CA GLY A 691 6.97 -3.23 -17.23
C GLY A 691 7.89 -3.86 -16.18
N ASP A 692 9.07 -4.30 -16.60
CA ASP A 692 10.13 -4.77 -15.72
C ASP A 692 11.03 -3.63 -15.20
N GLY A 693 10.98 -2.49 -15.88
CA GLY A 693 11.58 -1.22 -15.50
C GLY A 693 13.08 -1.10 -15.61
N ILE A 694 13.77 -2.06 -16.20
CA ILE A 694 15.21 -1.89 -16.47
C ILE A 694 15.41 -0.70 -17.42
N ASN A 695 14.52 -0.57 -18.43
CA ASN A 695 14.53 0.53 -19.41
C ASN A 695 13.32 1.47 -19.29
N ASP A 696 12.29 1.08 -18.54
CA ASP A 696 10.96 1.71 -18.54
C ASP A 696 10.64 2.46 -17.26
N GLY A 697 11.61 2.61 -16.35
CA GLY A 697 11.42 3.36 -15.10
C GLY A 697 10.76 4.74 -15.29
N PRO A 698 11.21 5.57 -16.24
CA PRO A 698 10.57 6.85 -16.56
C PRO A 698 9.13 6.71 -17.08
N ALA A 699 8.85 5.69 -17.89
CA ALA A 699 7.50 5.41 -18.39
C ALA A 699 6.56 4.95 -17.28
N LEU A 700 7.02 4.06 -16.38
CA LEU A 700 6.28 3.62 -15.20
C LEU A 700 5.93 4.79 -14.27
N ALA A 701 6.89 5.70 -14.04
CA ALA A 701 6.68 6.88 -13.21
C ALA A 701 5.72 7.92 -13.84
N SER A 702 5.66 8.00 -15.17
CA SER A 702 4.82 8.97 -15.89
C SER A 702 3.39 8.49 -16.15
N ALA A 703 3.14 7.17 -16.04
CA ALA A 703 1.81 6.60 -16.19
C ALA A 703 0.86 7.06 -15.08
N THR A 704 -0.45 7.03 -15.34
CA THR A 704 -1.46 7.24 -14.28
C THR A 704 -1.28 6.20 -13.16
N VAL A 705 -0.94 4.96 -13.55
CA VAL A 705 -0.54 3.89 -12.62
C VAL A 705 0.58 3.08 -13.25
N GLY A 706 1.74 3.04 -12.61
CA GLY A 706 2.85 2.16 -13.00
C GLY A 706 2.82 0.85 -12.23
N LEU A 707 2.90 -0.28 -12.95
CA LEU A 707 2.97 -1.63 -12.39
C LEU A 707 4.33 -2.25 -12.74
N ALA A 708 5.17 -2.51 -11.74
CA ALA A 708 6.47 -3.15 -11.93
C ALA A 708 6.42 -4.64 -11.64
N MET A 709 7.07 -5.45 -12.49
CA MET A 709 7.27 -6.88 -12.26
C MET A 709 8.32 -7.13 -11.16
N ASN A 710 8.24 -8.26 -10.48
CA ASN A 710 9.12 -8.60 -9.34
C ASN A 710 10.62 -8.66 -9.70
N HIS A 711 10.96 -9.20 -10.86
CA HIS A 711 12.34 -9.32 -11.35
C HIS A 711 12.89 -8.04 -11.96
N GLY A 712 12.10 -6.97 -11.96
CA GLY A 712 12.52 -5.65 -12.41
C GLY A 712 13.60 -5.02 -11.54
N ALA A 713 14.35 -4.07 -12.12
CA ALA A 713 15.37 -3.32 -11.40
C ALA A 713 14.83 -2.56 -10.18
N ASP A 714 15.66 -2.36 -9.15
CA ASP A 714 15.29 -1.59 -7.96
C ASP A 714 14.79 -0.19 -8.28
N VAL A 715 15.32 0.43 -9.34
CA VAL A 715 14.88 1.74 -9.83
C VAL A 715 13.42 1.69 -10.30
N ALA A 716 13.01 0.62 -10.98
CA ALA A 716 11.64 0.45 -11.46
C ALA A 716 10.67 0.22 -10.30
N ARG A 717 11.06 -0.66 -9.41
CA ARG A 717 10.28 -0.89 -8.19
C ARG A 717 10.12 0.41 -7.40
N SER A 718 11.15 1.28 -7.39
CA SER A 718 11.06 2.58 -6.72
C SER A 718 10.24 3.63 -7.48
N ALA A 719 10.10 3.51 -8.79
CA ALA A 719 9.36 4.44 -9.64
C ALA A 719 7.87 4.09 -9.82
N SER A 720 7.47 2.82 -9.56
CA SER A 720 6.11 2.33 -9.79
C SER A 720 5.16 2.59 -8.61
N ASP A 721 3.87 2.67 -8.88
CA ASP A 721 2.79 2.73 -7.88
C ASP A 721 2.45 1.36 -7.28
N ILE A 722 2.65 0.31 -8.07
CA ILE A 722 2.29 -1.07 -7.74
C ILE A 722 3.45 -1.98 -8.10
N VAL A 723 3.80 -2.88 -7.20
CA VAL A 723 4.83 -3.92 -7.41
C VAL A 723 4.16 -5.29 -7.38
N LEU A 724 4.32 -6.04 -8.45
CA LEU A 724 3.85 -7.41 -8.57
C LEU A 724 4.94 -8.34 -8.06
N MET A 725 4.75 -8.94 -6.87
CA MET A 725 5.73 -9.86 -6.26
C MET A 725 5.72 -11.25 -6.90
N ARG A 726 4.65 -11.56 -7.62
CA ARG A 726 4.51 -12.78 -8.42
C ARG A 726 5.00 -12.54 -9.84
N ASP A 727 5.64 -13.54 -10.41
CA ASP A 727 5.99 -13.55 -11.82
C ASP A 727 4.86 -14.16 -12.68
N ASP A 728 3.64 -13.68 -12.46
CA ASP A 728 2.41 -14.15 -13.10
C ASP A 728 1.54 -12.97 -13.53
N LEU A 729 1.33 -12.81 -14.83
CA LEU A 729 0.53 -11.72 -15.38
C LEU A 729 -0.97 -11.80 -15.04
N ARG A 730 -1.49 -12.95 -14.66
CA ARG A 730 -2.90 -13.15 -14.28
C ARG A 730 -3.30 -12.33 -13.05
N VAL A 731 -2.33 -11.86 -12.29
CA VAL A 731 -2.56 -10.93 -11.18
C VAL A 731 -3.11 -9.57 -11.65
N ILE A 732 -2.84 -9.17 -12.89
CA ILE A 732 -3.24 -7.85 -13.42
C ILE A 732 -4.77 -7.75 -13.59
N PRO A 733 -5.45 -8.64 -14.33
CA PRO A 733 -6.92 -8.63 -14.41
C PRO A 733 -7.59 -8.70 -13.04
N TRP A 734 -7.08 -9.56 -12.16
CA TRP A 734 -7.56 -9.69 -10.78
C TRP A 734 -7.45 -8.36 -10.00
N LEU A 735 -6.34 -7.65 -10.15
CA LEU A 735 -6.10 -6.37 -9.49
C LEU A 735 -7.05 -5.27 -9.98
N PHE A 736 -7.39 -5.26 -11.28
CA PHE A 736 -8.43 -4.38 -11.83
C PHE A 736 -9.80 -4.68 -11.20
N ASP A 737 -10.16 -5.96 -11.03
CA ASP A 737 -11.42 -6.35 -10.41
C ASP A 737 -11.46 -5.96 -8.92
N LEU A 738 -10.37 -6.19 -8.17
CA LEU A 738 -10.23 -5.73 -6.79
C LEU A 738 -10.44 -4.22 -6.67
N SER A 739 -9.77 -3.46 -7.52
CA SER A 739 -9.84 -1.99 -7.54
C SER A 739 -11.26 -1.50 -7.84
N ARG A 740 -11.93 -2.07 -8.83
CA ARG A 740 -13.30 -1.72 -9.21
C ARG A 740 -14.31 -2.07 -8.11
N GLU A 741 -14.17 -3.27 -7.48
CA GLU A 741 -15.05 -3.68 -6.38
C GLU A 741 -14.82 -2.80 -5.14
N ALA A 742 -13.57 -2.45 -4.81
CA ALA A 742 -13.25 -1.53 -3.73
C ALA A 742 -13.94 -0.17 -3.94
N MET A 743 -13.80 0.42 -5.13
CA MET A 743 -14.41 1.71 -5.46
C MET A 743 -15.94 1.65 -5.51
N LYS A 744 -16.51 0.54 -5.95
CA LYS A 744 -17.96 0.31 -5.90
C LYS A 744 -18.47 0.32 -4.45
N ARG A 745 -17.80 -0.38 -3.52
CA ARG A 745 -18.18 -0.40 -2.10
C ARG A 745 -18.00 0.96 -1.44
N VAL A 746 -16.93 1.66 -1.75
CA VAL A 746 -16.75 3.04 -1.28
C VAL A 746 -17.90 3.92 -1.71
N ARG A 747 -18.28 3.88 -3.00
CA ARG A 747 -19.45 4.67 -3.52
C ARG A 747 -20.76 4.27 -2.86
N GLN A 748 -21.00 2.98 -2.63
CA GLN A 748 -22.18 2.50 -1.92
C GLN A 748 -22.24 3.03 -0.49
N ASN A 749 -21.12 2.95 0.24
CA ASN A 749 -21.02 3.41 1.61
C ASN A 749 -21.20 4.92 1.72
N LEU A 750 -20.58 5.69 0.83
CA LEU A 750 -20.76 7.15 0.77
C LEU A 750 -22.19 7.52 0.42
N GLY A 751 -22.78 6.86 -0.58
CA GLY A 751 -24.16 7.08 -0.98
C GLY A 751 -25.13 6.81 0.17
N TRP A 752 -24.95 5.68 0.86
CA TRP A 752 -25.74 5.34 2.04
C TRP A 752 -25.61 6.40 3.14
N ALA A 753 -24.37 6.81 3.48
CA ALA A 753 -24.12 7.79 4.52
C ALA A 753 -24.77 9.15 4.24
N VAL A 754 -24.79 9.59 2.97
CA VAL A 754 -25.45 10.84 2.57
C VAL A 754 -26.98 10.70 2.64
N VAL A 755 -27.54 9.63 2.09
CA VAL A 755 -28.99 9.42 2.00
C VAL A 755 -29.62 9.30 3.38
N TYR A 756 -29.05 8.47 4.26
CA TYR A 756 -29.63 8.26 5.59
C TYR A 756 -29.56 9.54 6.44
N ASN A 757 -28.46 10.31 6.33
CA ASN A 757 -28.34 11.58 7.04
C ASN A 757 -29.35 12.60 6.56
N LEU A 758 -29.53 12.71 5.23
CA LEU A 758 -30.48 13.68 4.64
C LEU A 758 -31.92 13.36 5.09
N ILE A 759 -32.34 12.10 5.01
CA ILE A 759 -33.66 11.66 5.45
C ILE A 759 -33.82 11.86 6.97
N GLY A 760 -32.82 11.42 7.74
CA GLY A 760 -32.87 11.49 9.20
C GLY A 760 -32.92 12.93 9.73
N VAL A 761 -32.11 13.82 9.17
CA VAL A 761 -32.15 15.27 9.51
C VAL A 761 -33.52 15.87 9.16
N GLY A 762 -34.11 15.54 8.00
CA GLY A 762 -35.43 16.00 7.61
C GLY A 762 -36.51 15.55 8.61
N LEU A 763 -36.52 14.26 9.00
CA LEU A 763 -37.44 13.72 10.00
C LEU A 763 -37.24 14.35 11.40
N ALA A 764 -35.98 14.55 11.79
CA ALA A 764 -35.64 15.19 13.05
C ALA A 764 -36.11 16.66 13.09
N MET A 765 -35.84 17.41 12.03
CA MET A 765 -36.31 18.80 11.87
C MET A 765 -37.84 18.94 11.90
N ALA A 766 -38.54 17.95 11.35
CA ALA A 766 -40.01 17.85 11.41
C ALA A 766 -40.53 17.48 12.81
N GLY A 767 -39.66 17.21 13.78
CA GLY A 767 -40.05 16.80 15.14
C GLY A 767 -40.61 15.39 15.25
N LEU A 768 -40.42 14.56 14.23
CA LEU A 768 -40.91 13.18 14.13
C LEU A 768 -39.93 12.17 14.71
N LEU A 769 -38.67 12.56 14.95
CA LEU A 769 -37.63 11.67 15.44
C LEU A 769 -37.21 12.03 16.86
N GLN A 770 -37.21 11.05 17.73
CA GLN A 770 -36.69 11.21 19.11
C GLN A 770 -35.18 10.95 19.15
N PRO A 771 -34.46 11.53 20.14
CA PRO A 771 -32.99 11.39 20.26
C PRO A 771 -32.51 9.92 20.32
N VAL A 772 -33.23 9.04 21.01
CA VAL A 772 -32.92 7.61 21.14
C VAL A 772 -32.95 6.91 19.78
N PHE A 773 -33.98 7.17 18.97
CA PHE A 773 -34.08 6.59 17.62
C PHE A 773 -33.03 7.17 16.66
N SER A 774 -32.68 8.46 16.82
CA SER A 774 -31.57 9.08 16.08
C SER A 774 -30.22 8.38 16.37
N ALA A 775 -29.94 8.12 17.64
CA ALA A 775 -28.73 7.42 18.06
C ALA A 775 -28.71 5.97 17.56
N PHE A 776 -29.85 5.26 17.65
CA PHE A 776 -29.97 3.90 17.11
C PHE A 776 -29.74 3.84 15.59
N ALA A 777 -30.35 4.75 14.83
CA ALA A 777 -30.18 4.84 13.38
C ALA A 777 -28.72 5.12 12.99
N MET A 778 -28.01 5.96 13.77
CA MET A 778 -26.60 6.24 13.59
C MET A 778 -25.75 4.97 13.76
N VAL A 779 -25.97 4.20 14.82
CA VAL A 779 -25.23 2.94 15.08
C VAL A 779 -25.54 1.90 13.99
N ALA A 780 -26.82 1.75 13.62
CA ALA A 780 -27.23 0.85 12.54
C ALA A 780 -26.55 1.20 11.21
N SER A 781 -26.46 2.49 10.89
CA SER A 781 -25.74 2.97 9.71
C SER A 781 -24.24 2.64 9.78
N SER A 782 -23.60 2.84 10.91
CA SER A 782 -22.19 2.50 11.12
C SER A 782 -21.94 1.00 10.96
N ILE A 783 -22.81 0.16 11.52
CA ILE A 783 -22.74 -1.32 11.36
C ILE A 783 -22.90 -1.70 9.89
N PHE A 784 -23.85 -1.09 9.16
CA PHE A 784 -24.07 -1.37 7.75
C PHE A 784 -22.83 -1.06 6.92
N VAL A 785 -22.26 0.14 7.09
CA VAL A 785 -21.08 0.60 6.35
C VAL A 785 -19.86 -0.26 6.66
N THR A 786 -19.62 -0.56 7.94
CA THR A 786 -18.53 -1.43 8.37
C THR A 786 -18.70 -2.85 7.80
N SER A 787 -19.89 -3.43 7.93
CA SER A 787 -20.16 -4.77 7.38
C SER A 787 -20.00 -4.82 5.86
N ASN A 788 -20.39 -3.77 5.13
CA ASN A 788 -20.19 -3.70 3.69
C ASN A 788 -18.71 -3.57 3.31
N ALA A 789 -17.93 -2.79 4.07
CA ALA A 789 -16.48 -2.70 3.90
C ALA A 789 -15.78 -4.04 4.18
N MET A 790 -16.16 -4.75 5.26
CA MET A 790 -15.59 -6.05 5.64
C MET A 790 -15.82 -7.16 4.61
N LYS A 791 -16.75 -6.98 3.68
CA LYS A 791 -16.92 -7.92 2.55
C LYS A 791 -15.69 -7.96 1.64
N MET A 792 -14.81 -6.95 1.69
CA MET A 792 -13.53 -6.99 0.97
C MET A 792 -12.63 -8.14 1.43
N ASN A 793 -12.69 -8.54 2.69
CA ASN A 793 -11.95 -9.71 3.19
C ASN A 793 -12.37 -11.03 2.52
N LYS A 794 -13.56 -11.07 1.93
CA LYS A 794 -14.08 -12.22 1.19
C LYS A 794 -13.83 -12.13 -0.31
N PHE A 795 -13.16 -11.10 -0.79
CA PHE A 795 -12.78 -11.02 -2.20
C PHE A 795 -11.83 -12.19 -2.51
N PRO A 796 -12.01 -12.94 -3.62
CA PRO A 796 -11.21 -14.14 -3.91
C PRO A 796 -9.72 -13.83 -3.91
N LEU A 797 -8.91 -14.71 -3.30
CA LEU A 797 -7.45 -14.68 -3.47
C LEU A 797 -7.09 -15.28 -4.82
N LEU A 798 -5.98 -14.82 -5.37
CA LEU A 798 -5.47 -15.34 -6.64
C LEU A 798 -5.06 -16.83 -6.55
N ASN A 799 -4.79 -17.36 -5.35
CA ASN A 799 -4.37 -18.76 -5.11
C ASN A 799 -5.39 -19.83 -5.54
N GLY A 800 -6.63 -19.44 -5.91
CA GLY A 800 -7.64 -20.37 -6.44
C GLY A 800 -7.52 -20.69 -7.93
N LEU A 801 -6.61 -20.05 -8.66
CA LEU A 801 -6.30 -20.36 -10.05
C LEU A 801 -5.10 -21.33 -10.13
N ALA A 802 -5.22 -22.51 -9.52
CA ALA A 802 -4.32 -23.59 -9.80
C ALA A 802 -4.46 -23.91 -11.29
N VAL A 803 -3.36 -23.83 -12.02
CA VAL A 803 -3.26 -24.38 -13.37
C VAL A 803 -3.59 -25.85 -13.22
N GLU A 804 -4.70 -26.31 -13.76
CA GLU A 804 -4.82 -27.70 -14.16
C GLU A 804 -3.72 -27.92 -15.20
N ASP A 805 -2.62 -28.48 -14.74
CA ASP A 805 -1.52 -28.94 -15.57
C ASP A 805 -2.03 -30.14 -16.40
N GLU A 806 -2.80 -29.86 -17.44
CA GLU A 806 -3.36 -30.86 -18.35
C GLU A 806 -2.35 -31.19 -19.45
N GLN A 807 -1.04 -31.19 -19.16
CA GLN A 807 -0.03 -31.71 -20.07
C GLN A 807 1.20 -32.30 -19.36
N ALA A 808 1.01 -33.30 -18.54
CA ALA A 808 2.10 -34.23 -18.24
C ALA A 808 1.55 -35.65 -17.99
N LYS A 809 0.78 -36.19 -18.96
CA LYS A 809 0.76 -37.64 -19.10
C LYS A 809 1.97 -37.99 -19.98
N PRO A 810 2.99 -38.67 -19.44
CA PRO A 810 3.99 -39.29 -20.30
C PRO A 810 3.27 -40.33 -21.21
N PRO A 811 3.65 -40.42 -22.49
CA PRO A 811 3.08 -41.40 -23.37
C PRO A 811 3.29 -42.78 -22.73
N ALA A 812 2.22 -43.53 -22.57
CA ALA A 812 2.26 -44.90 -22.12
C ALA A 812 3.13 -45.67 -23.12
N HIS A 813 4.35 -46.02 -22.73
CA HIS A 813 5.12 -47.05 -23.40
C HIS A 813 4.43 -48.37 -23.14
N GLU A 814 3.65 -48.85 -24.12
CA GLU A 814 3.30 -50.26 -24.25
C GLU A 814 4.60 -51.06 -24.36
N PHE A 815 4.99 -51.71 -23.29
CA PHE A 815 5.85 -52.87 -23.35
C PHE A 815 5.00 -54.05 -23.86
N GLN A 816 4.98 -54.28 -25.15
CA GLN A 816 4.61 -55.56 -25.69
C GLN A 816 5.78 -56.54 -25.50
N ASN A 817 5.50 -57.61 -24.77
CA ASN A 817 6.34 -58.80 -24.66
C ASN A 817 6.57 -59.46 -26.04
N ALA A 818 7.83 -59.67 -26.43
CA ALA A 818 8.30 -60.80 -27.20
C ALA A 818 9.81 -60.99 -26.95
#